data_d1477bc62f68ef89c2cee7dc8987654c
#
_entry.id   d1477bc62f68ef89c2cee7dc8987654c
#
_cell.length_a   1.000
_cell.length_b   1.000
_cell.length_c   1.000
_cell.angle_alpha   90.00
_cell.angle_beta   90.00
_cell.angle_gamma   90.00
#
_symmetry.space_group_name_H-M   'P 1'
#
loop_
_entity.id
_entity.type
_entity.pdbx_description
1 polymer ?
#
loop_
_entity_poly.entity_id
_entity_poly.type
_entity_poly.pdbx_seq_one_letter_code
_entity_poly.pdbx_strand_id
1 'polypeptide(L)'
;IMSEEQITPNNGSYSADSIQVLEGLEAVRKRPAMYIGDISVKGLHHLVYEIVDNSIDEALAGYCDHIEVTINEDNSITVQDNGRGIPVDYHEKEKKSALEVAMTVLHAGGKFDKGSYKVSGGLHGVGMSCVNALSTHMTTQVFRDGKIYQQEYEIGKPLYSVKEVGVSDITGTRQQFWPDDTIFTETVYDYKILASRLRELAYLNAGLRISLTDRRVVNEEDGSFKSEVFYSEEGLREFVRFIESSREHLINDVIYLNSEKQGIPIEIAIMYNTGFSENVHSYVNNINTIEGGTHLAGFRRALTRTLKKYAEDSKMLEKVKVEISGDDFREGLTAVISVKVAEPQFEGQTKTKLGNNEVMGAVDQAVGEVLAYYLEEHPKEAKTIVDKVILAATARHAARKAREMVQRKSPMSGGGLPGKLADCSDKDPSKCELFLVEGDSAGGTAKQGRNRMFQAILPLRGKILNVEKAMYHKALESDEIRNIYTALGVTIGTEDDSKEANIEKLRYHKIIIMTDADVDGSHIDTLIMTFFFRYMPQIIQNGYLYIATPPLYLCKKGKVEEYCWTDAQRQKFIDTYGGGLENAVHTQRYKGLGEMNAQQLWETTMDPDNRMLKQVNIDNAAEADYIFSMLMGEDVGPRREFIEENATYANIDT
;
A
#
# COMPACT_ATOMS: atom_id res chain seq x y z
N ILE A 1 33.55 19.60 21.40
CA ILE A 1 33.59 20.94 20.74
C ILE A 1 33.49 20.67 19.25
N MET A 2 32.29 20.51 18.77
CA MET A 2 32.04 20.58 17.31
C MET A 2 31.40 21.93 17.04
N SER A 3 32.02 22.65 16.14
CA SER A 3 31.70 24.00 15.76
C SER A 3 30.30 24.08 15.14
N GLU A 4 29.48 24.99 15.69
CA GLU A 4 28.27 25.49 15.06
C GLU A 4 28.66 26.09 13.70
N GLU A 5 28.36 25.43 12.60
CA GLU A 5 28.31 26.09 11.30
C GLU A 5 27.06 26.98 11.28
N GLN A 6 27.29 28.25 11.54
CA GLN A 6 26.32 29.31 11.31
C GLN A 6 25.95 29.28 9.82
N ILE A 7 24.70 28.93 9.53
CA ILE A 7 24.07 29.15 8.24
C ILE A 7 23.95 30.66 8.06
N THR A 8 24.98 31.25 7.49
CA THR A 8 24.88 32.63 6.99
C THR A 8 23.91 32.64 5.82
N PRO A 9 22.89 33.51 5.80
CA PRO A 9 22.04 33.68 4.63
C PRO A 9 22.94 34.15 3.49
N ASN A 10 23.11 33.29 2.49
CA ASN A 10 23.85 33.59 1.29
C ASN A 10 23.06 34.65 0.52
N ASN A 11 23.52 35.91 0.59
CA ASN A 11 22.95 37.04 -0.13
C ASN A 11 23.40 37.03 -1.60
N GLY A 12 23.46 35.83 -2.20
CA GLY A 12 23.68 35.66 -3.62
C GLY A 12 22.45 36.15 -4.39
N SER A 13 22.60 37.16 -5.22
CA SER A 13 21.55 37.58 -6.14
C SER A 13 21.13 36.40 -6.98
N TYR A 14 19.82 36.08 -6.98
CA TYR A 14 19.24 35.09 -7.88
C TYR A 14 19.43 35.58 -9.31
N SER A 15 20.44 35.03 -10.00
CA SER A 15 20.85 35.39 -11.36
C SER A 15 20.72 34.15 -12.28
N ALA A 16 20.88 34.38 -13.58
CA ALA A 16 20.87 33.29 -14.57
C ALA A 16 21.86 32.17 -14.24
N ASP A 17 23.01 32.50 -13.62
CA ASP A 17 24.03 31.52 -13.22
C ASP A 17 23.61 30.64 -12.05
N SER A 18 22.54 31.02 -11.32
CA SER A 18 21.97 30.18 -10.26
C SER A 18 20.98 29.11 -10.78
N ILE A 19 20.63 29.18 -12.07
CA ILE A 19 19.75 28.19 -12.73
C ILE A 19 20.63 27.04 -13.23
N GLN A 20 20.59 25.90 -12.51
CA GLN A 20 21.25 24.67 -12.94
C GLN A 20 20.34 23.89 -13.87
N VAL A 21 20.80 23.62 -15.10
CA VAL A 21 20.16 22.66 -16.00
C VAL A 21 20.77 21.30 -15.75
N LEU A 22 19.94 20.34 -15.31
CA LEU A 22 20.34 18.95 -15.12
C LEU A 22 19.99 18.18 -16.39
N GLU A 23 20.98 17.56 -17.01
CA GLU A 23 20.80 16.78 -18.23
C GLU A 23 20.78 15.27 -17.92
N GLY A 24 19.89 14.56 -18.63
CA GLY A 24 19.87 13.09 -18.64
C GLY A 24 19.68 12.45 -17.26
N LEU A 25 20.46 11.41 -16.98
CA LEU A 25 20.36 10.58 -15.77
C LEU A 25 20.85 11.28 -14.49
N GLU A 26 21.58 12.36 -14.58
CA GLU A 26 21.99 13.15 -13.41
C GLU A 26 20.78 13.77 -12.70
N ALA A 27 19.74 14.14 -13.44
CA ALA A 27 18.48 14.64 -12.88
C ALA A 27 17.81 13.58 -11.99
N VAL A 28 17.82 12.33 -12.41
CA VAL A 28 17.27 11.20 -11.66
C VAL A 28 18.03 11.01 -10.34
N ARG A 29 19.35 11.01 -10.37
CA ARG A 29 20.17 10.84 -9.17
C ARG A 29 20.05 11.98 -8.17
N LYS A 30 19.91 13.23 -8.65
CA LYS A 30 19.70 14.40 -7.78
C LYS A 30 18.31 14.47 -7.15
N ARG A 31 17.30 13.93 -7.80
CA ARG A 31 15.90 13.96 -7.35
C ARG A 31 15.21 12.61 -7.55
N PRO A 32 15.73 11.53 -6.96
CA PRO A 32 15.21 10.19 -7.20
C PRO A 32 13.72 10.04 -6.85
N ALA A 33 13.28 10.68 -5.76
CA ALA A 33 11.87 10.65 -5.34
C ALA A 33 10.87 11.20 -6.38
N MET A 34 11.30 12.06 -7.31
CA MET A 34 10.46 12.52 -8.41
C MET A 34 10.12 11.40 -9.41
N TYR A 35 10.98 10.37 -9.52
CA TYR A 35 10.85 9.29 -10.50
C TYR A 35 10.34 7.99 -9.89
N ILE A 36 10.75 7.68 -8.65
CA ILE A 36 10.42 6.40 -7.97
C ILE A 36 9.58 6.59 -6.69
N GLY A 37 9.15 7.82 -6.40
CA GLY A 37 8.26 8.14 -5.27
C GLY A 37 8.99 8.40 -3.95
N ASP A 38 9.92 7.56 -3.54
CA ASP A 38 10.76 7.76 -2.35
C ASP A 38 12.12 7.03 -2.48
N ILE A 39 12.96 7.11 -1.46
CA ILE A 39 14.29 6.45 -1.41
C ILE A 39 14.40 5.43 -0.27
N SER A 40 13.28 5.09 0.37
CA SER A 40 13.17 4.08 1.42
C SER A 40 12.90 2.69 0.83
N VAL A 41 12.46 1.76 1.67
CA VAL A 41 12.05 0.40 1.28
C VAL A 41 11.11 0.41 0.07
N LYS A 42 10.13 1.32 0.02
CA LYS A 42 9.17 1.41 -1.08
C LYS A 42 9.84 1.77 -2.41
N GLY A 43 10.69 2.81 -2.42
CA GLY A 43 11.44 3.22 -3.61
C GLY A 43 12.42 2.14 -4.07
N LEU A 44 13.05 1.42 -3.13
CA LEU A 44 13.93 0.29 -3.44
C LEU A 44 13.18 -0.80 -4.22
N HIS A 45 12.02 -1.26 -3.72
CA HIS A 45 11.21 -2.29 -4.38
C HIS A 45 10.62 -1.80 -5.71
N HIS A 46 10.37 -0.50 -5.85
CA HIS A 46 9.90 0.10 -7.10
C HIS A 46 10.87 -0.11 -8.27
N LEU A 47 12.19 -0.17 -8.01
CA LEU A 47 13.17 -0.53 -9.05
C LEU A 47 12.87 -1.89 -9.68
N VAL A 48 12.50 -2.87 -8.86
CA VAL A 48 12.13 -4.22 -9.34
C VAL A 48 10.86 -4.14 -10.18
N TYR A 49 9.86 -3.37 -9.72
CA TYR A 49 8.59 -3.22 -10.43
C TYR A 49 8.79 -2.58 -11.81
N GLU A 50 9.64 -1.58 -11.95
CA GLU A 50 9.92 -0.96 -13.25
C GLU A 50 10.53 -1.95 -14.27
N ILE A 51 11.36 -2.86 -13.82
CA ILE A 51 11.92 -3.90 -14.71
C ILE A 51 10.90 -5.00 -15.01
N VAL A 52 10.17 -5.48 -14.00
CA VAL A 52 9.11 -6.50 -14.18
C VAL A 52 7.99 -5.97 -15.06
N ASP A 53 7.56 -4.72 -14.91
CA ASP A 53 6.51 -4.11 -15.72
C ASP A 53 6.89 -4.05 -17.23
N ASN A 54 8.18 -4.00 -17.57
CA ASN A 54 8.60 -4.11 -18.97
C ASN A 54 8.37 -5.54 -19.52
N SER A 55 8.63 -6.56 -18.71
CA SER A 55 8.36 -7.96 -19.07
C SER A 55 6.84 -8.23 -19.13
N ILE A 56 6.06 -7.60 -18.24
CA ILE A 56 4.59 -7.62 -18.29
C ILE A 56 4.07 -6.96 -19.58
N ASP A 57 4.67 -5.87 -20.04
CA ASP A 57 4.28 -5.23 -21.31
C ASP A 57 4.54 -6.16 -22.51
N GLU A 58 5.63 -6.97 -22.50
CA GLU A 58 5.83 -8.03 -23.47
C GLU A 58 4.75 -9.13 -23.38
N ALA A 59 4.31 -9.48 -22.17
CA ALA A 59 3.21 -10.43 -21.99
C ALA A 59 1.88 -9.86 -22.50
N LEU A 60 1.56 -8.59 -22.22
CA LEU A 60 0.38 -7.91 -22.75
C LEU A 60 0.39 -7.81 -24.28
N ALA A 61 1.59 -7.73 -24.88
CA ALA A 61 1.76 -7.77 -26.33
C ALA A 61 1.68 -9.20 -26.91
N GLY A 62 1.59 -10.23 -26.07
CA GLY A 62 1.45 -11.63 -26.47
C GLY A 62 2.78 -12.35 -26.77
N TYR A 63 3.91 -11.82 -26.33
CA TYR A 63 5.24 -12.36 -26.65
C TYR A 63 5.98 -12.97 -25.44
N CYS A 64 5.43 -12.83 -24.24
CA CYS A 64 6.04 -13.35 -23.02
C CYS A 64 5.00 -14.14 -22.22
N ASP A 65 5.37 -15.33 -21.74
CA ASP A 65 4.55 -16.17 -20.86
C ASP A 65 5.30 -16.65 -19.61
N HIS A 66 6.58 -16.27 -19.47
CA HIS A 66 7.43 -16.64 -18.34
C HIS A 66 8.34 -15.48 -17.92
N ILE A 67 8.29 -15.15 -16.62
CA ILE A 67 9.14 -14.14 -15.99
C ILE A 67 9.79 -14.75 -14.75
N GLU A 68 11.11 -14.62 -14.64
CA GLU A 68 11.88 -15.08 -13.48
C GLU A 68 12.47 -13.89 -12.73
N VAL A 69 12.22 -13.80 -11.44
CA VAL A 69 12.78 -12.78 -10.55
C VAL A 69 13.63 -13.47 -9.50
N THR A 70 14.86 -13.04 -9.33
CA THR A 70 15.80 -13.62 -8.36
C THR A 70 16.40 -12.53 -7.49
N ILE A 71 16.30 -12.70 -6.18
CA ILE A 71 17.09 -11.96 -5.20
C ILE A 71 18.39 -12.75 -5.03
N ASN A 72 19.51 -12.18 -5.45
CA ASN A 72 20.80 -12.84 -5.40
C ASN A 72 21.42 -12.78 -3.98
N GLU A 73 22.45 -13.59 -3.72
CA GLU A 73 23.16 -13.64 -2.44
C GLU A 73 23.77 -12.30 -2.04
N ASP A 74 24.24 -11.52 -3.02
CA ASP A 74 24.78 -10.18 -2.86
C ASP A 74 23.70 -9.08 -2.81
N ASN A 75 22.44 -9.50 -2.68
CA ASN A 75 21.26 -8.64 -2.65
C ASN A 75 21.04 -7.79 -3.93
N SER A 76 21.65 -8.17 -5.06
CA SER A 76 21.25 -7.69 -6.38
C SER A 76 19.95 -8.38 -6.83
N ILE A 77 19.25 -7.79 -7.79
CA ILE A 77 18.07 -8.39 -8.42
C ILE A 77 18.40 -8.80 -9.85
N THR A 78 17.96 -9.99 -10.21
CA THR A 78 17.93 -10.44 -11.61
C THR A 78 16.48 -10.63 -12.04
N VAL A 79 16.08 -10.02 -13.15
CA VAL A 79 14.81 -10.27 -13.83
C VAL A 79 15.10 -10.80 -15.22
N GLN A 80 14.46 -11.90 -15.59
CA GLN A 80 14.56 -12.50 -16.90
C GLN A 80 13.17 -12.81 -17.44
N ASP A 81 12.91 -12.44 -18.69
CA ASP A 81 11.71 -12.80 -19.42
C ASP A 81 12.05 -13.62 -20.69
N ASN A 82 11.03 -14.23 -21.29
CA ASN A 82 11.11 -14.93 -22.55
C ASN A 82 10.41 -14.17 -23.69
N GLY A 83 10.36 -12.82 -23.60
CA GLY A 83 9.80 -11.96 -24.62
C GLY A 83 10.64 -11.88 -25.89
N ARG A 84 10.40 -10.84 -26.72
CA ARG A 84 11.13 -10.64 -28.00
C ARG A 84 12.59 -10.22 -27.82
N GLY A 85 12.96 -9.76 -26.64
CA GLY A 85 14.23 -9.08 -26.38
C GLY A 85 14.26 -7.62 -26.88
N ILE A 86 14.91 -6.76 -26.13
CA ILE A 86 15.05 -5.33 -26.47
C ILE A 86 15.81 -5.23 -27.80
N PRO A 87 15.40 -4.35 -28.74
CA PRO A 87 16.14 -4.12 -29.99
C PRO A 87 17.58 -3.67 -29.71
N VAL A 88 18.54 -4.22 -30.46
CA VAL A 88 19.97 -3.92 -30.34
C VAL A 88 20.51 -3.18 -31.56
N ASP A 89 19.68 -2.99 -32.59
CA ASP A 89 20.04 -2.32 -33.83
C ASP A 89 20.49 -0.88 -33.57
N TYR A 90 21.24 -0.34 -34.53
CA TYR A 90 21.73 1.03 -34.46
C TYR A 90 20.61 2.05 -34.66
N HIS A 91 20.49 2.98 -33.71
CA HIS A 91 19.50 4.06 -33.77
C HIS A 91 20.12 5.32 -34.41
N GLU A 92 19.78 5.58 -35.66
CA GLU A 92 20.40 6.60 -36.52
C GLU A 92 20.41 8.00 -35.89
N LYS A 93 19.32 8.39 -35.22
CA LYS A 93 19.19 9.73 -34.62
C LYS A 93 20.08 9.90 -33.38
N GLU A 94 20.11 8.90 -32.51
CA GLU A 94 20.84 8.94 -31.26
C GLU A 94 22.29 8.47 -31.41
N LYS A 95 22.66 7.91 -32.57
CA LYS A 95 23.99 7.36 -32.91
C LYS A 95 24.51 6.32 -31.93
N LYS A 96 23.61 5.50 -31.39
CA LYS A 96 23.85 4.47 -30.39
C LYS A 96 22.98 3.25 -30.74
N SER A 97 23.22 2.11 -30.07
CA SER A 97 22.27 0.98 -30.17
C SER A 97 20.92 1.33 -29.51
N ALA A 98 19.83 0.76 -30.00
CA ALA A 98 18.51 0.93 -29.40
C ALA A 98 18.49 0.51 -27.92
N LEU A 99 19.24 -0.54 -27.54
CA LEU A 99 19.43 -0.95 -26.15
C LEU A 99 20.05 0.18 -25.32
N GLU A 100 21.16 0.78 -25.80
CA GLU A 100 21.81 1.87 -25.08
C GLU A 100 20.91 3.09 -24.95
N VAL A 101 20.13 3.41 -25.99
CA VAL A 101 19.15 4.49 -25.94
C VAL A 101 18.09 4.23 -24.86
N ALA A 102 17.50 3.02 -24.82
CA ALA A 102 16.50 2.67 -23.82
C ALA A 102 17.05 2.71 -22.38
N MET A 103 18.33 2.41 -22.19
CA MET A 103 18.98 2.35 -20.88
C MET A 103 19.54 3.68 -20.39
N THR A 104 19.83 4.63 -21.28
CA THR A 104 20.57 5.87 -20.92
C THR A 104 19.87 7.17 -21.27
N VAL A 105 18.78 7.11 -22.04
CA VAL A 105 18.03 8.31 -22.45
C VAL A 105 16.67 8.32 -21.79
N LEU A 106 16.34 9.41 -21.10
CA LEU A 106 14.99 9.60 -20.55
C LEU A 106 13.99 9.86 -21.66
N HIS A 107 12.76 9.41 -21.48
CA HIS A 107 11.68 9.52 -22.47
C HIS A 107 11.99 8.85 -23.81
N ALA A 108 12.73 7.75 -23.76
CA ALA A 108 13.03 6.91 -24.91
C ALA A 108 12.45 5.51 -24.72
N GLY A 109 11.88 4.94 -25.78
CA GLY A 109 11.37 3.56 -25.76
C GLY A 109 10.37 3.27 -26.87
N GLY A 110 10.23 1.97 -27.23
CA GLY A 110 9.31 1.49 -28.26
C GLY A 110 7.82 1.64 -27.90
N LYS A 111 7.50 2.00 -26.66
CA LYS A 111 6.12 2.15 -26.17
C LYS A 111 5.44 3.44 -26.66
N PHE A 112 6.19 4.37 -27.25
CA PHE A 112 5.64 5.53 -27.96
C PHE A 112 5.13 5.19 -29.37
N ASP A 113 5.49 4.02 -29.90
CA ASP A 113 5.01 3.53 -31.18
C ASP A 113 3.82 2.58 -30.98
N LYS A 114 2.63 3.02 -31.43
CA LYS A 114 1.38 2.25 -31.36
C LYS A 114 1.42 0.94 -32.18
N GLY A 115 2.34 0.82 -33.11
CA GLY A 115 2.55 -0.40 -33.89
C GLY A 115 3.20 -1.52 -33.08
N SER A 116 4.04 -1.17 -32.10
CA SER A 116 4.80 -2.11 -31.29
C SER A 116 4.06 -2.55 -30.04
N TYR A 117 3.32 -1.63 -29.39
CA TYR A 117 2.53 -1.89 -28.18
C TYR A 117 1.16 -1.18 -28.26
N LYS A 118 0.08 -1.96 -28.36
CA LYS A 118 -1.28 -1.40 -28.32
C LYS A 118 -1.68 -0.90 -26.94
N VAL A 119 -1.19 -1.57 -25.92
CA VAL A 119 -1.42 -1.27 -24.49
C VAL A 119 -0.11 -1.47 -23.77
N SER A 120 0.26 -0.57 -22.87
CA SER A 120 1.40 -0.73 -21.97
C SER A 120 1.17 -0.03 -20.64
N GLY A 121 1.79 -0.54 -19.56
CA GLY A 121 1.86 0.14 -18.26
C GLY A 121 2.92 1.24 -18.24
N GLY A 122 4.00 1.06 -19.00
CA GLY A 122 5.10 2.02 -19.11
C GLY A 122 4.78 3.15 -20.10
N LEU A 123 4.37 4.32 -19.58
CA LEU A 123 3.93 5.46 -20.40
C LEU A 123 5.01 6.49 -20.69
N HIS A 124 6.00 6.62 -19.81
CA HIS A 124 6.91 7.76 -19.83
C HIS A 124 8.29 7.43 -20.44
N GLY A 125 8.59 6.15 -20.70
CA GLY A 125 9.88 5.72 -21.24
C GLY A 125 11.07 6.06 -20.33
N VAL A 126 10.88 5.97 -19.01
CA VAL A 126 11.90 6.34 -18.03
C VAL A 126 12.27 5.19 -17.07
N GLY A 127 11.48 4.12 -16.97
CA GLY A 127 11.66 3.08 -15.95
C GLY A 127 13.06 2.45 -15.97
N MET A 128 13.47 1.85 -17.08
CA MET A 128 14.79 1.20 -17.20
C MET A 128 15.94 2.18 -16.98
N SER A 129 15.86 3.37 -17.55
CA SER A 129 16.91 4.38 -17.39
C SER A 129 16.98 4.92 -15.95
N CYS A 130 15.85 4.99 -15.23
CA CYS A 130 15.84 5.30 -13.80
C CYS A 130 16.51 4.21 -12.97
N VAL A 131 16.18 2.93 -13.19
CA VAL A 131 16.84 1.81 -12.49
C VAL A 131 18.34 1.84 -12.75
N ASN A 132 18.75 2.02 -14.00
CA ASN A 132 20.17 2.16 -14.35
C ASN A 132 20.85 3.32 -13.63
N ALA A 133 20.22 4.49 -13.59
CA ALA A 133 20.76 5.68 -12.91
C ALA A 133 20.90 5.51 -11.39
N LEU A 134 19.99 4.73 -10.77
CA LEU A 134 19.90 4.52 -9.32
C LEU A 134 20.61 3.23 -8.84
N SER A 135 21.35 2.61 -9.74
CA SER A 135 22.16 1.41 -9.47
C SER A 135 23.65 1.75 -9.54
N THR A 136 24.45 1.13 -8.67
CA THR A 136 25.92 1.20 -8.74
C THR A 136 26.43 0.48 -9.97
N HIS A 137 25.83 -0.67 -10.29
CA HIS A 137 26.13 -1.48 -11.47
C HIS A 137 24.84 -2.05 -12.05
N MET A 138 24.78 -2.20 -13.37
CA MET A 138 23.72 -2.89 -14.07
C MET A 138 24.23 -3.66 -15.28
N THR A 139 23.75 -4.89 -15.46
CA THR A 139 24.05 -5.73 -16.61
C THR A 139 22.76 -6.04 -17.35
N THR A 140 22.73 -5.78 -18.65
CA THR A 140 21.61 -6.17 -19.52
C THR A 140 22.09 -7.15 -20.58
N GLN A 141 21.46 -8.31 -20.64
CA GLN A 141 21.62 -9.31 -21.70
C GLN A 141 20.33 -9.41 -22.51
N VAL A 142 20.47 -9.42 -23.81
CA VAL A 142 19.36 -9.57 -24.75
C VAL A 142 19.58 -10.83 -25.58
N PHE A 143 18.59 -11.70 -25.56
CA PHE A 143 18.52 -12.94 -26.33
C PHE A 143 17.64 -12.70 -27.56
N ARG A 144 18.26 -12.53 -28.72
CA ARG A 144 17.55 -12.14 -29.93
C ARG A 144 18.29 -12.59 -31.19
N ASP A 145 17.55 -13.00 -32.20
CA ASP A 145 18.08 -13.38 -33.52
C ASP A 145 19.17 -14.46 -33.45
N GLY A 146 19.04 -15.43 -32.53
CA GLY A 146 19.99 -16.52 -32.32
C GLY A 146 21.25 -16.12 -31.56
N LYS A 147 21.34 -14.92 -31.02
CA LYS A 147 22.53 -14.35 -30.38
C LYS A 147 22.23 -13.84 -28.99
N ILE A 148 23.29 -13.71 -28.19
CA ILE A 148 23.29 -13.05 -26.88
C ILE A 148 24.05 -11.74 -27.02
N TYR A 149 23.37 -10.64 -26.79
CA TYR A 149 23.98 -9.32 -26.73
C TYR A 149 24.07 -8.88 -25.28
N GLN A 150 25.15 -8.18 -24.91
CA GLN A 150 25.37 -7.68 -23.55
C GLN A 150 25.87 -6.25 -23.56
N GLN A 151 25.41 -5.49 -22.58
CA GLN A 151 25.94 -4.19 -22.21
C GLN A 151 25.89 -4.01 -20.70
N GLU A 152 26.95 -3.43 -20.14
CA GLU A 152 27.05 -3.15 -18.72
C GLU A 152 27.15 -1.66 -18.47
N TYR A 153 26.68 -1.26 -17.30
CA TYR A 153 26.57 0.14 -16.92
C TYR A 153 27.08 0.33 -15.48
N GLU A 154 27.72 1.46 -15.24
CA GLU A 154 28.10 1.92 -13.90
C GLU A 154 27.49 3.30 -13.66
N ILE A 155 26.64 3.39 -12.66
CA ILE A 155 25.96 4.64 -12.29
C ILE A 155 25.26 5.29 -13.52
N GLY A 156 24.55 4.48 -14.28
CA GLY A 156 23.82 4.91 -15.49
C GLY A 156 24.66 5.13 -16.74
N LYS A 157 26.01 4.97 -16.69
CA LYS A 157 26.90 5.17 -17.82
C LYS A 157 27.31 3.82 -18.43
N PRO A 158 27.26 3.65 -19.76
CA PRO A 158 27.70 2.41 -20.38
C PRO A 158 29.21 2.25 -20.26
N LEU A 159 29.67 1.07 -19.86
CA LEU A 159 31.10 0.72 -19.77
C LEU A 159 31.70 0.45 -21.15
N TYR A 160 30.86 -0.02 -22.07
CA TYR A 160 31.22 -0.32 -23.45
C TYR A 160 29.97 -0.32 -24.33
N SER A 161 30.12 -0.20 -25.64
CA SER A 161 29.00 -0.37 -26.58
C SER A 161 28.50 -1.81 -26.59
N VAL A 162 27.20 -2.00 -26.88
CA VAL A 162 26.60 -3.35 -26.96
C VAL A 162 27.45 -4.29 -27.79
N LYS A 163 27.69 -5.49 -27.28
CA LYS A 163 28.50 -6.52 -27.95
C LYS A 163 27.81 -7.87 -27.94
N GLU A 164 28.06 -8.65 -28.98
CA GLU A 164 27.71 -10.08 -29.04
C GLU A 164 28.64 -10.87 -28.10
N VAL A 165 28.07 -11.68 -27.21
CA VAL A 165 28.83 -12.47 -26.24
C VAL A 165 28.59 -13.97 -26.37
N GLY A 166 27.63 -14.39 -27.20
CA GLY A 166 27.31 -15.80 -27.41
C GLY A 166 26.16 -16.03 -28.36
N VAL A 167 25.76 -17.29 -28.48
CA VAL A 167 24.59 -17.73 -29.26
C VAL A 167 23.52 -18.27 -28.31
N SER A 168 22.25 -18.16 -28.70
CA SER A 168 21.12 -18.58 -27.89
C SER A 168 19.98 -19.11 -28.74
N ASP A 169 19.34 -20.18 -28.29
CA ASP A 169 18.12 -20.72 -28.89
C ASP A 169 16.83 -20.12 -28.30
N ILE A 170 16.96 -19.26 -27.26
CA ILE A 170 15.83 -18.58 -26.63
C ILE A 170 15.82 -17.10 -27.02
N THR A 171 14.65 -16.47 -26.85
CA THR A 171 14.49 -15.01 -26.90
C THR A 171 14.18 -14.46 -25.52
N GLY A 172 14.40 -13.17 -25.33
CA GLY A 172 14.05 -12.48 -24.07
C GLY A 172 15.04 -11.43 -23.65
N THR A 173 14.84 -10.91 -22.46
CA THR A 173 15.73 -9.94 -21.82
C THR A 173 16.06 -10.40 -20.40
N ARG A 174 17.33 -10.29 -20.02
CA ARG A 174 17.78 -10.51 -18.65
C ARG A 174 18.48 -9.25 -18.16
N GLN A 175 18.03 -8.75 -17.03
CA GLN A 175 18.58 -7.56 -16.40
C GLN A 175 18.97 -7.88 -14.96
N GLN A 176 20.19 -7.52 -14.58
CA GLN A 176 20.67 -7.63 -13.20
C GLN A 176 21.17 -6.26 -12.75
N PHE A 177 20.78 -5.82 -11.54
CA PHE A 177 21.14 -4.52 -11.03
C PHE A 177 21.38 -4.52 -9.52
N TRP A 178 22.27 -3.62 -9.09
CA TRP A 178 22.69 -3.43 -7.70
C TRP A 178 22.25 -2.02 -7.25
N PRO A 179 21.32 -1.90 -6.29
CA PRO A 179 20.88 -0.59 -5.83
C PRO A 179 22.01 0.20 -5.20
N ASP A 180 22.01 1.54 -5.40
CA ASP A 180 23.06 2.43 -4.92
C ASP A 180 22.79 2.81 -3.44
N ASP A 181 23.64 2.34 -2.52
CA ASP A 181 23.59 2.59 -1.09
C ASP A 181 23.87 4.06 -0.70
N THR A 182 24.39 4.85 -1.62
CA THR A 182 24.54 6.30 -1.42
C THR A 182 23.24 7.09 -1.67
N ILE A 183 22.22 6.43 -2.26
CA ILE A 183 20.92 7.03 -2.58
C ILE A 183 19.84 6.46 -1.68
N PHE A 184 19.78 5.13 -1.56
CA PHE A 184 18.75 4.45 -0.79
C PHE A 184 19.11 4.37 0.70
N THR A 185 18.15 4.64 1.56
CA THR A 185 18.30 4.50 3.01
C THR A 185 18.33 3.04 3.46
N GLU A 186 17.79 2.15 2.64
CA GLU A 186 17.75 0.71 2.80
C GLU A 186 18.02 0.05 1.43
N THR A 187 18.86 -0.98 1.41
CA THR A 187 19.20 -1.71 0.17
C THR A 187 18.88 -3.21 0.23
N VAL A 188 18.27 -3.67 1.32
CA VAL A 188 17.88 -5.07 1.50
C VAL A 188 16.46 -5.30 1.01
N TYR A 189 16.30 -6.16 0.02
CA TYR A 189 14.97 -6.48 -0.53
C TYR A 189 14.20 -7.41 0.40
N ASP A 190 12.91 -7.10 0.61
CA ASP A 190 11.97 -7.95 1.32
C ASP A 190 11.28 -8.90 0.34
N TYR A 191 11.45 -10.22 0.59
CA TYR A 191 10.84 -11.27 -0.24
C TYR A 191 9.31 -11.16 -0.25
N LYS A 192 8.68 -10.87 0.89
CA LYS A 192 7.21 -10.85 1.00
C LYS A 192 6.61 -9.70 0.18
N ILE A 193 7.25 -8.54 0.17
CA ILE A 193 6.81 -7.39 -0.62
C ILE A 193 6.84 -7.72 -2.13
N LEU A 194 7.94 -8.35 -2.60
CA LEU A 194 8.03 -8.77 -3.99
C LEU A 194 7.03 -9.89 -4.32
N ALA A 195 6.91 -10.92 -3.46
CA ALA A 195 5.98 -12.04 -3.65
C ALA A 195 4.53 -11.55 -3.78
N SER A 196 4.11 -10.61 -2.94
CA SER A 196 2.79 -10.01 -2.98
C SER A 196 2.49 -9.35 -4.34
N ARG A 197 3.38 -8.51 -4.82
CA ARG A 197 3.21 -7.83 -6.11
C ARG A 197 3.25 -8.79 -7.30
N LEU A 198 4.13 -9.78 -7.29
CA LEU A 198 4.24 -10.76 -8.37
C LEU A 198 3.01 -11.69 -8.43
N ARG A 199 2.44 -12.05 -7.27
CA ARG A 199 1.16 -12.79 -7.18
C ARG A 199 0.01 -11.98 -7.78
N GLU A 200 -0.10 -10.70 -7.43
CA GLU A 200 -1.08 -9.79 -8.02
C GLU A 200 -0.96 -9.71 -9.54
N LEU A 201 0.26 -9.56 -10.06
CA LEU A 201 0.50 -9.52 -11.51
C LEU A 201 0.15 -10.84 -12.22
N ALA A 202 0.34 -11.99 -11.58
CA ALA A 202 -0.08 -13.28 -12.13
C ALA A 202 -1.62 -13.39 -12.24
N TYR A 203 -2.35 -12.89 -11.26
CA TYR A 203 -3.81 -12.82 -11.33
C TYR A 203 -4.32 -11.85 -12.39
N LEU A 204 -3.64 -10.71 -12.58
CA LEU A 204 -4.01 -9.70 -13.59
C LEU A 204 -3.69 -10.13 -15.02
N ASN A 205 -2.87 -11.18 -15.20
CA ASN A 205 -2.42 -11.68 -16.49
C ASN A 205 -2.56 -13.21 -16.53
N ALA A 206 -3.78 -13.69 -16.73
CA ALA A 206 -4.07 -15.13 -16.81
C ALA A 206 -3.15 -15.86 -17.81
N GLY A 207 -2.58 -16.99 -17.40
CA GLY A 207 -1.66 -17.78 -18.21
C GLY A 207 -0.21 -17.35 -18.13
N LEU A 208 0.12 -16.23 -17.51
CA LEU A 208 1.50 -15.79 -17.27
C LEU A 208 2.06 -16.47 -16.02
N ARG A 209 3.25 -17.09 -16.19
CA ARG A 209 4.01 -17.71 -15.09
C ARG A 209 5.07 -16.74 -14.59
N ILE A 210 5.06 -16.43 -13.31
CA ILE A 210 6.06 -15.57 -12.66
C ILE A 210 6.71 -16.38 -11.53
N SER A 211 8.02 -16.46 -11.47
CA SER A 211 8.74 -17.12 -10.37
C SER A 211 9.56 -16.10 -9.57
N LEU A 212 9.61 -16.28 -8.25
CA LEU A 212 10.47 -15.51 -7.35
C LEU A 212 11.36 -16.48 -6.58
N THR A 213 12.67 -16.29 -6.69
CA THR A 213 13.67 -17.09 -5.97
C THR A 213 14.53 -16.19 -5.09
N ASP A 214 14.70 -16.54 -3.81
CA ASP A 214 15.60 -15.87 -2.87
C ASP A 214 16.83 -16.75 -2.61
N ARG A 215 17.96 -16.40 -3.19
CA ARG A 215 19.23 -17.15 -3.03
C ARG A 215 19.93 -16.85 -1.70
N ARG A 216 19.46 -15.90 -0.92
CA ARG A 216 19.98 -15.59 0.41
C ARG A 216 19.52 -16.61 1.46
N VAL A 217 18.41 -17.32 1.16
CA VAL A 217 17.80 -18.29 2.07
C VAL A 217 17.90 -19.69 1.47
N VAL A 218 18.64 -20.55 2.14
CA VAL A 218 18.82 -21.95 1.75
C VAL A 218 18.04 -22.82 2.73
N ASN A 219 17.26 -23.75 2.22
CA ASN A 219 16.60 -24.78 3.02
C ASN A 219 17.68 -25.76 3.51
N GLU A 220 17.81 -25.93 4.82
CA GLU A 220 18.81 -26.80 5.45
C GLU A 220 18.59 -28.30 5.15
N GLU A 221 17.36 -28.71 4.81
CA GLU A 221 17.02 -30.12 4.59
C GLU A 221 17.45 -30.63 3.20
N ASP A 222 17.26 -29.82 2.15
CA ASP A 222 17.50 -30.26 0.77
C ASP A 222 18.46 -29.37 -0.02
N GLY A 223 18.94 -28.28 0.57
CA GLY A 223 19.85 -27.32 -0.06
C GLY A 223 19.20 -26.46 -1.15
N SER A 224 17.87 -26.48 -1.29
CA SER A 224 17.15 -25.65 -2.24
C SER A 224 17.06 -24.20 -1.77
N PHE A 225 16.93 -23.27 -2.72
CA PHE A 225 16.63 -21.88 -2.40
C PHE A 225 15.14 -21.70 -2.15
N LYS A 226 14.79 -20.73 -1.32
CA LYS A 226 13.39 -20.32 -1.16
C LYS A 226 12.85 -19.84 -2.51
N SER A 227 11.84 -20.51 -3.05
CA SER A 227 11.27 -20.19 -4.36
C SER A 227 9.75 -20.40 -4.35
N GLU A 228 9.05 -19.52 -5.05
CA GLU A 228 7.60 -19.58 -5.24
C GLU A 228 7.25 -19.27 -6.70
N VAL A 229 6.24 -19.96 -7.23
CA VAL A 229 5.74 -19.74 -8.59
C VAL A 229 4.33 -19.25 -8.51
N PHE A 230 4.09 -18.07 -9.09
CA PHE A 230 2.78 -17.44 -9.22
C PHE A 230 2.23 -17.69 -10.62
N TYR A 231 1.06 -18.29 -10.66
CA TYR A 231 0.38 -18.63 -11.91
C TYR A 231 -1.13 -18.71 -11.67
N SER A 232 -1.91 -18.18 -12.57
CA SER A 232 -3.38 -18.26 -12.53
C SER A 232 -3.93 -18.59 -13.92
N GLU A 233 -4.81 -19.57 -13.99
CA GLU A 233 -5.53 -19.90 -15.22
C GLU A 233 -6.80 -19.07 -15.39
N GLU A 234 -7.50 -18.79 -14.29
CA GLU A 234 -8.76 -18.05 -14.29
C GLU A 234 -8.63 -16.55 -14.01
N GLY A 235 -7.40 -16.06 -13.79
CA GLY A 235 -7.11 -14.62 -13.66
C GLY A 235 -7.89 -13.93 -12.55
N LEU A 236 -8.71 -12.94 -12.90
CA LEU A 236 -9.46 -12.15 -11.91
C LEU A 236 -10.47 -12.96 -11.09
N ARG A 237 -10.96 -14.08 -11.61
CA ARG A 237 -11.83 -14.98 -10.81
C ARG A 237 -11.09 -15.57 -9.62
N GLU A 238 -9.87 -16.07 -9.84
CA GLU A 238 -9.03 -16.58 -8.76
C GLU A 238 -8.58 -15.44 -7.83
N PHE A 239 -8.33 -14.26 -8.37
CA PHE A 239 -7.95 -13.10 -7.56
C PHE A 239 -9.05 -12.71 -6.57
N VAL A 240 -10.30 -12.61 -7.02
CA VAL A 240 -11.43 -12.33 -6.12
C VAL A 240 -11.61 -13.44 -5.09
N ARG A 241 -11.50 -14.73 -5.49
CA ARG A 241 -11.56 -15.84 -4.54
C ARG A 241 -10.42 -15.81 -3.51
N PHE A 242 -9.23 -15.39 -3.92
CA PHE A 242 -8.10 -15.20 -3.00
C PHE A 242 -8.42 -14.11 -1.96
N ILE A 243 -8.91 -12.95 -2.40
CA ILE A 243 -9.30 -11.85 -1.50
C ILE A 243 -10.42 -12.29 -0.54
N GLU A 244 -11.37 -13.09 -1.04
CA GLU A 244 -12.55 -13.57 -0.30
C GLU A 244 -12.32 -14.83 0.52
N SER A 245 -11.13 -15.44 0.47
CA SER A 245 -10.88 -16.77 1.06
C SER A 245 -11.11 -16.86 2.58
N SER A 246 -11.10 -15.70 3.27
CA SER A 246 -11.34 -15.61 4.72
C SER A 246 -12.74 -15.09 5.09
N ARG A 247 -13.69 -15.05 4.12
CA ARG A 247 -15.03 -14.47 4.31
C ARG A 247 -16.14 -15.48 3.99
N GLU A 248 -17.27 -15.31 4.62
CA GLU A 248 -18.49 -16.06 4.30
C GLU A 248 -19.18 -15.42 3.08
N HIS A 249 -19.34 -16.20 2.01
CA HIS A 249 -19.90 -15.73 0.75
C HIS A 249 -21.44 -15.74 0.76
N LEU A 250 -22.05 -14.75 0.13
CA LEU A 250 -23.49 -14.67 -0.11
C LEU A 250 -23.90 -15.32 -1.43
N ILE A 251 -22.97 -15.43 -2.38
CA ILE A 251 -23.16 -16.07 -3.68
C ILE A 251 -22.08 -17.13 -3.89
N ASN A 252 -22.41 -18.20 -4.61
CA ASN A 252 -21.49 -19.33 -4.77
C ASN A 252 -20.42 -19.08 -5.84
N ASP A 253 -20.83 -18.44 -6.93
CA ASP A 253 -19.97 -18.23 -8.08
C ASP A 253 -19.59 -16.75 -8.25
N VAL A 254 -18.36 -16.53 -8.75
CA VAL A 254 -17.89 -15.20 -9.10
C VAL A 254 -18.67 -14.66 -10.30
N ILE A 255 -19.29 -13.51 -10.17
CA ILE A 255 -19.85 -12.77 -11.29
C ILE A 255 -18.69 -12.24 -12.12
N TYR A 256 -18.51 -12.77 -13.31
CA TYR A 256 -17.37 -12.46 -14.14
C TYR A 256 -17.77 -11.83 -15.48
N LEU A 257 -17.05 -10.79 -15.83
CA LEU A 257 -17.21 -10.08 -17.08
C LEU A 257 -15.85 -10.00 -17.79
N ASN A 258 -15.83 -10.38 -19.07
CA ASN A 258 -14.75 -10.10 -20.00
C ASN A 258 -15.37 -9.60 -21.29
N SER A 259 -15.18 -8.33 -21.61
CA SER A 259 -15.84 -7.65 -22.73
C SER A 259 -14.96 -6.53 -23.26
N GLU A 260 -15.19 -6.17 -24.52
CA GLU A 260 -14.62 -4.97 -25.12
C GLU A 260 -15.72 -3.97 -25.46
N LYS A 261 -15.61 -2.75 -25.00
CA LYS A 261 -16.52 -1.64 -25.31
C LYS A 261 -15.73 -0.43 -25.77
N GLN A 262 -16.13 0.14 -26.88
CA GLN A 262 -15.48 1.32 -27.48
C GLN A 262 -13.96 1.12 -27.70
N GLY A 263 -13.54 -0.11 -28.02
CA GLY A 263 -12.12 -0.45 -28.18
C GLY A 263 -11.34 -0.58 -26.88
N ILE A 264 -12.01 -0.60 -25.72
CA ILE A 264 -11.40 -0.76 -24.41
C ILE A 264 -11.71 -2.17 -23.89
N PRO A 265 -10.71 -3.05 -23.73
CA PRO A 265 -10.86 -4.32 -23.02
C PRO A 265 -11.15 -4.08 -21.55
N ILE A 266 -12.19 -4.72 -21.04
CA ILE A 266 -12.69 -4.59 -19.67
C ILE A 266 -12.87 -5.98 -19.10
N GLU A 267 -12.20 -6.25 -18.00
CA GLU A 267 -12.32 -7.50 -17.25
C GLU A 267 -12.67 -7.17 -15.81
N ILE A 268 -13.72 -7.80 -15.26
CA ILE A 268 -14.20 -7.52 -13.92
C ILE A 268 -14.65 -8.83 -13.28
N ALA A 269 -14.28 -9.03 -12.03
CA ALA A 269 -14.77 -10.11 -11.19
C ALA A 269 -15.42 -9.52 -9.93
N ILE A 270 -16.60 -10.02 -9.56
CA ILE A 270 -17.42 -9.50 -8.47
C ILE A 270 -17.87 -10.67 -7.56
N MET A 271 -17.83 -10.45 -6.26
CA MET A 271 -18.35 -11.33 -5.23
C MET A 271 -19.10 -10.52 -4.17
N TYR A 272 -20.04 -11.15 -3.50
CA TYR A 272 -20.72 -10.58 -2.34
C TYR A 272 -20.55 -11.50 -1.12
N ASN A 273 -20.29 -10.89 0.03
CA ASN A 273 -20.08 -11.56 1.30
C ASN A 273 -20.97 -10.98 2.41
N THR A 274 -20.95 -11.62 3.59
CA THR A 274 -21.74 -11.21 4.76
C THR A 274 -21.19 -9.96 5.45
N GLY A 275 -19.98 -9.51 5.11
CA GLY A 275 -19.31 -8.35 5.71
C GLY A 275 -20.00 -7.02 5.45
N PHE A 276 -19.43 -5.93 5.99
CA PHE A 276 -20.02 -4.59 5.97
C PHE A 276 -19.20 -3.57 5.19
N SER A 277 -18.03 -3.95 4.69
CA SER A 277 -17.12 -3.08 3.95
C SER A 277 -17.27 -3.25 2.44
N GLU A 278 -17.00 -2.18 1.68
CA GLU A 278 -16.74 -2.21 0.25
C GLU A 278 -15.26 -2.52 0.03
N ASN A 279 -14.96 -3.43 -0.88
CA ASN A 279 -13.62 -3.91 -1.16
C ASN A 279 -13.39 -3.98 -2.66
N VAL A 280 -13.08 -2.84 -3.26
CA VAL A 280 -12.93 -2.72 -4.72
C VAL A 280 -11.51 -2.34 -5.09
N HIS A 281 -10.86 -3.22 -5.86
CA HIS A 281 -9.52 -3.01 -6.40
C HIS A 281 -9.61 -2.68 -7.89
N SER A 282 -9.00 -1.59 -8.29
CA SER A 282 -9.08 -1.13 -9.68
C SER A 282 -7.72 -0.95 -10.33
N TYR A 283 -7.61 -1.42 -11.57
CA TYR A 283 -6.36 -1.47 -12.32
C TYR A 283 -6.53 -0.92 -13.74
N VAL A 284 -5.51 -0.22 -14.20
CA VAL A 284 -5.38 0.27 -15.57
C VAL A 284 -4.04 -0.19 -16.12
N ASN A 285 -4.03 -1.04 -17.15
CA ASN A 285 -2.80 -1.60 -17.72
C ASN A 285 -1.91 -2.26 -16.64
N ASN A 286 -2.52 -3.01 -15.72
CA ASN A 286 -1.90 -3.65 -14.54
C ASN A 286 -1.37 -2.69 -13.46
N ILE A 287 -1.58 -1.38 -13.60
CA ILE A 287 -1.24 -0.39 -12.57
C ILE A 287 -2.41 -0.28 -11.60
N ASN A 288 -2.12 -0.42 -10.30
CA ASN A 288 -3.12 -0.23 -9.25
C ASN A 288 -3.47 1.25 -9.10
N THR A 289 -4.74 1.58 -9.38
CA THR A 289 -5.27 2.94 -9.23
C THR A 289 -5.91 3.09 -7.85
N ILE A 290 -5.09 3.33 -6.84
CA ILE A 290 -5.52 3.34 -5.43
C ILE A 290 -6.63 4.39 -5.18
N GLU A 291 -6.57 5.53 -5.86
CA GLU A 291 -7.60 6.60 -5.80
C GLU A 291 -8.74 6.37 -6.80
N GLY A 292 -8.75 5.24 -7.51
CA GLY A 292 -9.77 4.90 -8.49
C GLY A 292 -9.69 5.72 -9.78
N GLY A 293 -10.78 6.36 -10.14
CA GLY A 293 -10.92 7.16 -11.35
C GLY A 293 -12.17 6.82 -12.15
N THR A 294 -12.17 7.16 -13.44
CA THR A 294 -13.34 7.06 -14.30
C THR A 294 -13.86 5.63 -14.48
N HIS A 295 -12.99 4.60 -14.52
CA HIS A 295 -13.37 3.19 -14.60
C HIS A 295 -14.11 2.73 -13.34
N LEU A 296 -13.63 3.10 -12.14
CA LEU A 296 -14.29 2.80 -10.88
C LEU A 296 -15.65 3.55 -10.77
N ALA A 297 -15.69 4.80 -11.18
CA ALA A 297 -16.94 5.59 -11.22
C ALA A 297 -17.98 4.96 -12.16
N GLY A 298 -17.56 4.50 -13.34
CA GLY A 298 -18.41 3.76 -14.28
C GLY A 298 -18.96 2.47 -13.69
N PHE A 299 -18.11 1.70 -13.03
CA PHE A 299 -18.49 0.46 -12.33
C PHE A 299 -19.54 0.73 -11.24
N ARG A 300 -19.26 1.64 -10.30
CA ARG A 300 -20.18 1.98 -9.19
C ARG A 300 -21.53 2.48 -9.70
N ARG A 301 -21.54 3.28 -10.75
CA ARG A 301 -22.77 3.78 -11.37
C ARG A 301 -23.60 2.65 -11.99
N ALA A 302 -22.97 1.78 -12.77
CA ALA A 302 -23.65 0.65 -13.42
C ALA A 302 -24.18 -0.35 -12.39
N LEU A 303 -23.37 -0.71 -11.39
CA LEU A 303 -23.75 -1.62 -10.31
C LEU A 303 -25.03 -1.13 -9.60
N THR A 304 -24.99 0.11 -9.14
CA THR A 304 -26.12 0.71 -8.41
C THR A 304 -27.37 0.78 -9.31
N ARG A 305 -27.25 1.27 -10.53
CA ARG A 305 -28.39 1.39 -11.46
C ARG A 305 -29.00 0.05 -11.79
N THR A 306 -28.19 -0.97 -12.07
CA THR A 306 -28.68 -2.28 -12.51
C THR A 306 -29.33 -3.05 -11.38
N LEU A 307 -28.72 -3.09 -10.21
CA LEU A 307 -29.30 -3.74 -9.02
C LEU A 307 -30.60 -3.04 -8.57
N LYS A 308 -30.62 -1.71 -8.58
CA LYS A 308 -31.82 -0.96 -8.22
C LYS A 308 -32.96 -1.25 -9.18
N LYS A 309 -32.69 -1.21 -10.48
CA LYS A 309 -33.69 -1.52 -11.52
C LYS A 309 -34.23 -2.95 -11.34
N TYR A 310 -33.38 -3.95 -11.15
CA TYR A 310 -33.80 -5.34 -10.90
C TYR A 310 -34.68 -5.44 -9.67
N ALA A 311 -34.31 -4.80 -8.55
CA ALA A 311 -35.06 -4.82 -7.32
C ALA A 311 -36.44 -4.14 -7.43
N GLU A 312 -36.56 -3.07 -8.24
CA GLU A 312 -37.81 -2.39 -8.57
C GLU A 312 -38.70 -3.29 -9.47
N ASP A 313 -38.15 -3.81 -10.57
CA ASP A 313 -38.90 -4.66 -11.52
C ASP A 313 -39.38 -5.97 -10.85
N SER A 314 -38.61 -6.53 -9.93
CA SER A 314 -38.94 -7.71 -9.13
C SER A 314 -39.82 -7.39 -7.93
N LYS A 315 -40.28 -6.15 -7.75
CA LYS A 315 -41.13 -5.69 -6.64
C LYS A 315 -40.57 -5.91 -5.23
N MET A 316 -39.27 -6.11 -5.10
CA MET A 316 -38.62 -6.35 -3.81
C MET A 316 -38.59 -5.10 -2.93
N LEU A 317 -38.67 -3.92 -3.54
CA LEU A 317 -38.62 -2.63 -2.84
C LEU A 317 -40.01 -2.11 -2.42
N GLU A 318 -41.14 -2.71 -2.84
CA GLU A 318 -42.50 -2.21 -2.54
C GLU A 318 -42.79 -2.07 -1.04
N LYS A 319 -42.17 -2.90 -0.19
CA LYS A 319 -42.36 -2.88 1.27
C LYS A 319 -41.26 -2.14 2.03
N VAL A 320 -40.24 -1.67 1.34
CA VAL A 320 -39.09 -0.98 1.94
C VAL A 320 -39.45 0.47 2.20
N LYS A 321 -39.41 0.87 3.47
CA LYS A 321 -39.78 2.24 3.91
C LYS A 321 -38.60 3.19 4.04
N VAL A 322 -37.39 2.71 3.78
CA VAL A 322 -36.14 3.46 3.88
C VAL A 322 -35.62 3.79 2.49
N GLU A 323 -35.01 4.94 2.35
CA GLU A 323 -34.33 5.33 1.11
C GLU A 323 -33.03 4.51 0.98
N ILE A 324 -32.81 3.94 -0.21
CA ILE A 324 -31.61 3.15 -0.52
C ILE A 324 -30.61 4.07 -1.23
N SER A 325 -29.42 4.20 -0.68
CA SER A 325 -28.31 4.95 -1.29
C SER A 325 -27.40 4.06 -2.12
N GLY A 326 -26.53 4.69 -2.92
CA GLY A 326 -25.53 3.95 -3.71
C GLY A 326 -24.57 3.12 -2.85
N ASP A 327 -24.26 3.57 -1.64
CA ASP A 327 -23.37 2.88 -0.70
C ASP A 327 -23.94 1.56 -0.17
N ASP A 328 -25.29 1.49 -0.04
CA ASP A 328 -25.95 0.29 0.43
C ASP A 328 -25.78 -0.89 -0.56
N PHE A 329 -25.65 -0.58 -1.86
CA PHE A 329 -25.38 -1.59 -2.90
C PHE A 329 -23.94 -2.13 -2.88
N ARG A 330 -23.04 -1.43 -2.20
CA ARG A 330 -21.61 -1.79 -2.13
C ARG A 330 -21.22 -2.41 -0.78
N GLU A 331 -22.15 -2.51 0.17
CA GLU A 331 -21.89 -3.19 1.43
C GLU A 331 -21.74 -4.71 1.23
N GLY A 332 -20.61 -5.26 1.66
CA GLY A 332 -20.24 -6.66 1.44
C GLY A 332 -19.80 -6.98 0.00
N LEU A 333 -19.53 -5.96 -0.81
CA LEU A 333 -19.03 -6.11 -2.17
C LEU A 333 -17.51 -6.27 -2.18
N THR A 334 -17.02 -7.30 -2.85
CA THR A 334 -15.63 -7.39 -3.31
C THR A 334 -15.62 -7.43 -4.83
N ALA A 335 -14.80 -6.57 -5.44
CA ALA A 335 -14.65 -6.54 -6.89
C ALA A 335 -13.21 -6.22 -7.31
N VAL A 336 -12.76 -6.83 -8.39
CA VAL A 336 -11.53 -6.46 -9.08
C VAL A 336 -11.89 -5.98 -10.48
N ILE A 337 -11.42 -4.79 -10.84
CA ILE A 337 -11.69 -4.12 -12.11
C ILE A 337 -10.37 -3.94 -12.84
N SER A 338 -10.22 -4.49 -14.02
CA SER A 338 -9.07 -4.32 -14.90
C SER A 338 -9.50 -3.79 -16.24
N VAL A 339 -8.95 -2.64 -16.64
CA VAL A 339 -9.18 -2.06 -17.98
C VAL A 339 -7.85 -1.90 -18.70
N LYS A 340 -7.86 -2.11 -20.00
CA LYS A 340 -6.71 -1.91 -20.88
C LYS A 340 -6.95 -0.68 -21.75
N VAL A 341 -6.22 0.38 -21.49
CA VAL A 341 -6.38 1.70 -22.14
C VAL A 341 -5.12 2.01 -22.94
N ALA A 342 -5.28 2.33 -24.22
CA ALA A 342 -4.15 2.60 -25.11
C ALA A 342 -3.38 3.89 -24.71
N GLU A 343 -4.13 4.92 -24.32
CA GLU A 343 -3.57 6.22 -23.89
C GLU A 343 -4.17 6.64 -22.56
N PRO A 344 -3.74 6.02 -21.43
CA PRO A 344 -4.29 6.36 -20.14
C PRO A 344 -3.79 7.74 -19.68
N GLN A 345 -4.72 8.55 -19.18
CA GLN A 345 -4.48 9.86 -18.62
C GLN A 345 -4.64 9.75 -17.10
N PHE A 346 -3.53 9.87 -16.38
CA PHE A 346 -3.55 9.82 -14.92
C PHE A 346 -3.46 11.21 -14.32
N GLU A 347 -4.10 11.39 -13.15
CA GLU A 347 -3.90 12.55 -12.31
C GLU A 347 -2.56 12.38 -11.55
N GLY A 348 -1.48 12.97 -12.07
CA GLY A 348 -0.15 12.95 -11.46
C GLY A 348 0.77 11.79 -11.88
N GLN A 349 2.04 11.91 -11.48
CA GLN A 349 3.13 10.99 -11.84
C GLN A 349 2.98 9.60 -11.19
N THR A 350 2.35 9.52 -10.03
CA THR A 350 2.16 8.28 -9.27
C THR A 350 1.09 7.36 -9.86
N LYS A 351 0.36 7.81 -10.90
CA LYS A 351 -0.65 7.04 -11.64
C LYS A 351 -1.78 6.48 -10.75
N THR A 352 -2.11 7.15 -9.66
CA THR A 352 -3.06 6.66 -8.66
C THR A 352 -4.52 6.78 -9.08
N LYS A 353 -4.84 7.67 -10.05
CA LYS A 353 -6.21 7.95 -10.47
C LYS A 353 -6.32 8.14 -11.99
N LEU A 354 -7.27 7.43 -12.61
CA LEU A 354 -7.54 7.53 -14.06
C LEU A 354 -8.49 8.67 -14.37
N GLY A 355 -8.14 9.51 -15.36
CA GLY A 355 -8.92 10.67 -15.81
C GLY A 355 -9.71 10.49 -17.11
N ASN A 356 -9.48 9.45 -17.89
CA ASN A 356 -10.11 9.24 -19.21
C ASN A 356 -11.65 9.14 -19.13
N ASN A 357 -12.37 10.13 -19.61
CA ASN A 357 -13.85 10.17 -19.54
C ASN A 357 -14.54 9.07 -20.34
N GLU A 358 -14.01 8.67 -21.49
CA GLU A 358 -14.55 7.61 -22.34
C GLU A 358 -14.61 6.24 -21.64
N VAL A 359 -13.65 5.99 -20.73
CA VAL A 359 -13.59 4.73 -19.97
C VAL A 359 -14.79 4.58 -19.03
N MET A 360 -15.28 5.67 -18.45
CA MET A 360 -16.48 5.64 -17.59
C MET A 360 -17.69 5.07 -18.34
N GLY A 361 -17.95 5.54 -19.57
CA GLY A 361 -19.06 5.07 -20.37
C GLY A 361 -18.92 3.62 -20.82
N ALA A 362 -17.71 3.22 -21.20
CA ALA A 362 -17.42 1.85 -21.63
C ALA A 362 -17.65 0.84 -20.50
N VAL A 363 -17.12 1.13 -19.30
CA VAL A 363 -17.30 0.29 -18.12
C VAL A 363 -18.76 0.26 -17.65
N ASP A 364 -19.43 1.42 -17.62
CA ASP A 364 -20.85 1.51 -17.25
C ASP A 364 -21.74 0.64 -18.18
N GLN A 365 -21.49 0.66 -19.47
CA GLN A 365 -22.22 -0.18 -20.43
C GLN A 365 -21.92 -1.67 -20.21
N ALA A 366 -20.63 -2.05 -20.13
CA ALA A 366 -20.23 -3.44 -20.00
C ALA A 366 -20.79 -4.10 -18.73
N VAL A 367 -20.64 -3.42 -17.59
CA VAL A 367 -21.16 -3.90 -16.30
C VAL A 367 -22.69 -3.97 -16.31
N GLY A 368 -23.35 -2.94 -16.83
CA GLY A 368 -24.82 -2.91 -16.88
C GLY A 368 -25.42 -4.06 -17.66
N GLU A 369 -24.84 -4.40 -18.81
CA GLU A 369 -25.29 -5.51 -19.66
C GLU A 369 -25.09 -6.87 -18.94
N VAL A 370 -23.86 -7.18 -18.52
CA VAL A 370 -23.54 -8.50 -17.95
C VAL A 370 -24.23 -8.73 -16.61
N LEU A 371 -24.27 -7.71 -15.75
CA LEU A 371 -24.94 -7.82 -14.46
C LEU A 371 -26.45 -8.03 -14.62
N ALA A 372 -27.09 -7.37 -15.59
CA ALA A 372 -28.51 -7.57 -15.87
C ALA A 372 -28.79 -9.02 -16.27
N TYR A 373 -28.00 -9.60 -17.18
CA TYR A 373 -28.13 -11.01 -17.56
C TYR A 373 -27.91 -11.94 -16.37
N TYR A 374 -26.87 -11.70 -15.57
CA TYR A 374 -26.60 -12.53 -14.41
C TYR A 374 -27.77 -12.55 -13.40
N LEU A 375 -28.35 -11.38 -13.10
CA LEU A 375 -29.46 -11.28 -12.16
C LEU A 375 -30.72 -11.98 -12.64
N GLU A 376 -30.97 -11.97 -13.98
CA GLU A 376 -32.09 -12.71 -14.58
C GLU A 376 -31.86 -14.24 -14.57
N GLU A 377 -30.65 -14.69 -14.82
CA GLU A 377 -30.30 -16.11 -14.85
C GLU A 377 -30.18 -16.73 -13.43
N HIS A 378 -29.83 -15.91 -12.43
CA HIS A 378 -29.58 -16.35 -11.04
C HIS A 378 -30.52 -15.66 -10.04
N PRO A 379 -31.85 -15.83 -10.14
CA PRO A 379 -32.82 -15.09 -9.32
C PRO A 379 -32.70 -15.33 -7.81
N LYS A 380 -32.17 -16.48 -7.38
CA LYS A 380 -31.94 -16.76 -5.96
C LYS A 380 -30.80 -15.92 -5.41
N GLU A 381 -29.68 -15.85 -6.11
CA GLU A 381 -28.51 -15.04 -5.74
C GLU A 381 -28.82 -13.54 -5.85
N ALA A 382 -29.52 -13.14 -6.93
CA ALA A 382 -30.01 -11.79 -7.08
C ALA A 382 -30.88 -11.34 -5.89
N LYS A 383 -31.77 -12.23 -5.43
CA LYS A 383 -32.57 -11.97 -4.23
C LYS A 383 -31.68 -11.81 -3.00
N THR A 384 -30.71 -12.68 -2.80
CA THR A 384 -29.80 -12.62 -1.64
C THR A 384 -29.01 -11.30 -1.63
N ILE A 385 -28.51 -10.87 -2.78
CA ILE A 385 -27.82 -9.58 -2.92
C ILE A 385 -28.76 -8.42 -2.57
N VAL A 386 -29.98 -8.39 -3.13
CA VAL A 386 -30.95 -7.32 -2.85
C VAL A 386 -31.39 -7.31 -1.38
N ASP A 387 -31.59 -8.48 -0.76
CA ASP A 387 -31.90 -8.58 0.66
C ASP A 387 -30.78 -7.99 1.54
N LYS A 388 -29.51 -8.21 1.16
CA LYS A 388 -28.35 -7.59 1.80
C LYS A 388 -28.37 -6.07 1.66
N VAL A 389 -28.68 -5.54 0.47
CA VAL A 389 -28.82 -4.09 0.23
C VAL A 389 -29.91 -3.47 1.10
N ILE A 390 -31.08 -4.12 1.21
CA ILE A 390 -32.18 -3.67 2.06
C ILE A 390 -31.77 -3.68 3.54
N LEU A 391 -31.02 -4.69 3.98
CA LEU A 391 -30.49 -4.77 5.34
C LEU A 391 -29.53 -3.61 5.61
N ALA A 392 -28.60 -3.33 4.70
CA ALA A 392 -27.65 -2.23 4.78
C ALA A 392 -28.36 -0.87 4.89
N ALA A 393 -29.35 -0.60 4.01
CA ALA A 393 -30.13 0.62 4.04
C ALA A 393 -30.92 0.79 5.36
N THR A 394 -31.49 -0.30 5.86
CA THR A 394 -32.23 -0.31 7.13
C THR A 394 -31.31 -0.01 8.32
N ALA A 395 -30.14 -0.64 8.35
CA ALA A 395 -29.13 -0.42 9.38
C ALA A 395 -28.62 1.02 9.36
N ARG A 396 -28.32 1.58 8.18
CA ARG A 396 -27.90 2.97 7.99
C ARG A 396 -28.97 3.96 8.48
N HIS A 397 -30.24 3.71 8.13
CA HIS A 397 -31.35 4.55 8.58
C HIS A 397 -31.55 4.50 10.11
N ALA A 398 -31.43 3.30 10.71
CA ALA A 398 -31.50 3.16 12.16
C ALA A 398 -30.35 3.93 12.87
N ALA A 399 -29.14 3.86 12.33
CA ALA A 399 -28.00 4.60 12.84
C ALA A 399 -28.21 6.11 12.79
N ARG A 400 -28.73 6.63 11.67
CA ARG A 400 -29.06 8.04 11.51
C ARG A 400 -30.09 8.50 12.55
N LYS A 401 -31.17 7.73 12.71
CA LYS A 401 -32.22 8.04 13.70
C LYS A 401 -31.70 8.02 15.14
N ALA A 402 -30.85 7.07 15.50
CA ALA A 402 -30.21 7.02 16.81
C ALA A 402 -29.33 8.27 17.05
N ARG A 403 -28.57 8.69 16.05
CA ARG A 403 -27.74 9.90 16.09
C ARG A 403 -28.57 11.18 16.31
N GLU A 404 -29.65 11.34 15.56
CA GLU A 404 -30.57 12.48 15.71
C GLU A 404 -31.20 12.53 17.11
N MET A 405 -31.55 11.38 17.69
CA MET A 405 -32.09 11.32 19.05
C MET A 405 -31.07 11.73 20.12
N VAL A 406 -29.80 11.34 19.94
CA VAL A 406 -28.70 11.76 20.84
C VAL A 406 -28.45 13.27 20.73
N GLN A 407 -28.40 13.80 19.51
CA GLN A 407 -28.23 15.24 19.28
C GLN A 407 -29.38 16.07 19.88
N ARG A 408 -30.65 15.62 19.80
CA ARG A 408 -31.79 16.27 20.39
C ARG A 408 -31.81 16.22 21.92
N LYS A 409 -31.17 15.19 22.54
CA LYS A 409 -31.08 15.05 24.00
C LYS A 409 -29.99 15.89 24.65
N SER A 410 -29.11 16.49 23.88
CA SER A 410 -28.00 17.32 24.38
C SER A 410 -27.92 18.66 23.68
N PRO A 411 -28.94 19.57 23.88
CA PRO A 411 -28.87 20.90 23.30
C PRO A 411 -27.75 21.78 23.89
N MET A 412 -27.10 21.34 24.97
CA MET A 412 -26.01 22.07 25.66
C MET A 412 -24.61 21.53 25.41
N SER A 413 -24.44 20.42 24.68
CA SER A 413 -23.12 19.99 24.21
C SER A 413 -22.90 20.62 22.83
N GLY A 414 -22.58 21.89 22.78
CA GLY A 414 -21.98 22.51 21.60
C GLY A 414 -20.79 21.63 21.20
N GLY A 415 -20.53 21.47 19.90
CA GLY A 415 -19.50 20.58 19.30
C GLY A 415 -18.09 20.77 19.87
N GLY A 416 -17.93 20.51 21.16
CA GLY A 416 -16.67 20.58 21.90
C GLY A 416 -15.84 19.32 21.66
N LEU A 417 -14.53 19.48 21.71
CA LEU A 417 -13.56 18.39 21.67
C LEU A 417 -13.83 17.38 22.79
N PRO A 418 -13.45 16.08 22.60
CA PRO A 418 -13.61 15.08 23.65
C PRO A 418 -13.01 15.55 24.96
N GLY A 419 -13.72 15.42 26.08
CA GLY A 419 -13.24 15.87 27.38
C GLY A 419 -11.93 15.21 27.84
N LYS A 420 -11.55 14.07 27.21
CA LYS A 420 -10.29 13.39 27.45
C LYS A 420 -9.13 13.91 26.58
N LEU A 421 -9.41 14.62 25.49
CA LEU A 421 -8.37 15.13 24.61
C LEU A 421 -7.60 16.27 25.29
N ALA A 422 -6.30 16.10 25.42
CA ALA A 422 -5.38 17.18 25.72
C ALA A 422 -4.85 17.76 24.41
N ASP A 423 -5.52 18.80 23.91
CA ASP A 423 -5.21 19.39 22.60
C ASP A 423 -3.91 20.21 22.61
N CYS A 424 -3.38 20.51 21.42
CA CYS A 424 -2.23 21.41 21.21
C CYS A 424 -2.69 22.83 20.88
N SER A 425 -1.75 23.78 20.97
CA SER A 425 -2.02 25.20 20.74
C SER A 425 -1.93 25.62 19.29
N ASP A 426 -1.05 24.99 18.50
CA ASP A 426 -0.92 25.26 17.07
C ASP A 426 -2.16 24.78 16.33
N LYS A 427 -2.50 25.48 15.25
CA LYS A 427 -3.67 25.18 14.41
C LYS A 427 -3.29 24.76 12.99
N ASP A 428 -2.01 24.78 12.66
CA ASP A 428 -1.52 24.27 11.38
C ASP A 428 -1.42 22.74 11.44
N PRO A 429 -2.30 22.00 10.72
CA PRO A 429 -2.32 20.55 10.79
C PRO A 429 -0.99 19.89 10.42
N SER A 430 -0.22 20.53 9.54
CA SER A 430 1.08 20.02 9.07
C SER A 430 2.15 19.96 10.17
N LYS A 431 1.98 20.77 11.23
CA LYS A 431 2.87 20.83 12.38
C LYS A 431 2.34 20.06 13.58
N CYS A 432 1.06 19.72 13.57
CA CYS A 432 0.38 19.12 14.72
C CYS A 432 0.43 17.59 14.69
N GLU A 433 0.61 17.02 15.88
CA GLU A 433 0.68 15.58 16.11
C GLU A 433 -0.39 15.15 17.13
N LEU A 434 -1.09 14.04 16.84
CA LEU A 434 -2.02 13.41 17.76
C LEU A 434 -1.47 12.05 18.20
N PHE A 435 -1.24 11.87 19.50
CA PHE A 435 -0.92 10.58 20.08
C PHE A 435 -2.19 9.89 20.57
N LEU A 436 -2.47 8.71 20.05
CA LEU A 436 -3.49 7.78 20.53
C LEU A 436 -2.80 6.86 21.53
N VAL A 437 -3.10 7.04 22.83
CA VAL A 437 -2.33 6.42 23.90
C VAL A 437 -3.18 5.37 24.61
N GLU A 438 -2.60 4.19 24.86
CA GLU A 438 -3.25 3.14 25.62
C GLU A 438 -3.42 3.54 27.10
N GLY A 439 -4.68 3.60 27.53
CA GLY A 439 -5.05 3.80 28.94
C GLY A 439 -4.87 5.21 29.48
N ASP A 440 -5.55 5.46 30.58
CA ASP A 440 -5.52 6.77 31.26
C ASP A 440 -4.19 7.01 32.00
N SER A 441 -3.49 5.95 32.45
CA SER A 441 -2.20 6.05 33.17
C SER A 441 -1.09 6.57 32.24
N ALA A 442 -0.82 5.85 31.16
CA ALA A 442 0.17 6.27 30.15
C ALA A 442 -0.23 7.60 29.50
N GLY A 443 -1.55 7.81 29.25
CA GLY A 443 -2.10 9.08 28.79
C GLY A 443 -1.81 10.23 29.75
N GLY A 444 -1.83 10.01 31.06
CA GLY A 444 -1.45 10.99 32.07
C GLY A 444 0.02 11.39 32.01
N THR A 445 0.91 10.39 31.91
CA THR A 445 2.35 10.59 31.73
C THR A 445 2.66 11.33 30.43
N ALA A 446 2.05 10.92 29.32
CA ALA A 446 2.20 11.58 28.02
C ALA A 446 1.72 13.04 28.03
N LYS A 447 0.60 13.34 28.71
CA LYS A 447 0.09 14.72 28.89
C LYS A 447 1.08 15.61 29.63
N GLN A 448 1.85 15.05 30.57
CA GLN A 448 2.87 15.79 31.33
C GLN A 448 4.13 16.01 30.49
N GLY A 449 4.57 14.99 29.74
CA GLY A 449 5.82 14.99 28.97
C GLY A 449 5.74 15.74 27.64
N ARG A 450 4.55 15.87 27.04
CA ARG A 450 4.38 16.40 25.68
C ARG A 450 4.79 17.86 25.50
N ASN A 451 5.13 18.23 24.29
CA ASN A 451 5.17 19.63 23.87
C ASN A 451 3.76 20.13 23.56
N ARG A 452 3.23 21.02 24.41
CA ARG A 452 1.87 21.53 24.32
C ARG A 452 1.63 22.42 23.09
N MET A 453 2.66 22.88 22.43
CA MET A 453 2.53 23.72 21.24
C MET A 453 1.94 22.92 20.07
N PHE A 454 2.48 21.71 19.79
CA PHE A 454 2.13 20.96 18.60
C PHE A 454 1.70 19.50 18.87
N GLN A 455 1.79 18.99 20.11
CA GLN A 455 1.39 17.62 20.45
C GLN A 455 0.08 17.58 21.23
N ALA A 456 -0.85 16.78 20.73
CA ALA A 456 -2.12 16.45 21.37
C ALA A 456 -2.12 14.99 21.86
N ILE A 457 -2.80 14.71 22.98
CA ILE A 457 -2.91 13.37 23.55
C ILE A 457 -4.38 12.99 23.70
N LEU A 458 -4.75 11.84 23.13
CA LEU A 458 -6.04 11.20 23.32
C LEU A 458 -5.85 9.83 23.96
N PRO A 459 -6.12 9.65 25.28
CA PRO A 459 -6.12 8.34 25.91
C PRO A 459 -7.32 7.52 25.43
N LEU A 460 -7.07 6.26 25.08
CA LEU A 460 -8.08 5.26 24.73
C LEU A 460 -8.31 4.33 25.91
N ARG A 461 -9.56 3.93 26.17
CA ARG A 461 -9.90 3.01 27.27
C ARG A 461 -9.77 1.56 26.82
N GLY A 462 -8.53 1.04 26.79
CA GLY A 462 -8.25 -0.33 26.42
C GLY A 462 -8.56 -0.64 24.95
N LYS A 463 -9.00 -1.85 24.68
CA LYS A 463 -9.28 -2.34 23.32
C LYS A 463 -10.49 -1.63 22.73
N ILE A 464 -10.31 -0.93 21.61
CA ILE A 464 -11.42 -0.33 20.86
C ILE A 464 -12.26 -1.43 20.18
N LEU A 465 -13.46 -1.06 19.73
CA LEU A 465 -14.32 -1.97 19.00
C LEU A 465 -13.63 -2.48 17.74
N ASN A 466 -13.65 -3.81 17.52
CA ASN A 466 -13.21 -4.41 16.28
C ASN A 466 -14.21 -4.09 15.15
N VAL A 467 -13.84 -3.17 14.29
CA VAL A 467 -14.71 -2.67 13.21
C VAL A 467 -14.85 -3.64 12.05
N GLU A 468 -13.99 -4.65 11.95
CA GLU A 468 -14.11 -5.74 10.97
C GLU A 468 -15.35 -6.59 11.23
N LYS A 469 -15.71 -6.80 12.51
CA LYS A 469 -16.87 -7.59 12.96
C LYS A 469 -18.11 -6.77 13.22
N ALA A 470 -18.00 -5.45 13.24
CA ALA A 470 -19.10 -4.58 13.66
C ALA A 470 -19.76 -3.88 12.48
N MET A 471 -21.08 -3.90 12.47
CA MET A 471 -21.84 -3.03 11.56
C MET A 471 -21.45 -1.58 11.77
N TYR A 472 -21.41 -0.80 10.70
CA TYR A 472 -21.00 0.62 10.70
C TYR A 472 -21.70 1.47 11.77
N HIS A 473 -23.01 1.28 11.98
CA HIS A 473 -23.74 2.03 13.00
C HIS A 473 -23.27 1.71 14.43
N LYS A 474 -22.90 0.43 14.72
CA LYS A 474 -22.34 0.06 16.02
C LYS A 474 -20.96 0.66 16.25
N ALA A 475 -20.16 0.77 15.18
CA ALA A 475 -18.89 1.47 15.25
C ALA A 475 -19.08 2.94 15.66
N LEU A 476 -20.08 3.63 15.12
CA LEU A 476 -20.40 5.01 15.45
C LEU A 476 -21.07 5.19 16.83
N GLU A 477 -21.63 4.14 17.42
CA GLU A 477 -22.12 4.15 18.79
C GLU A 477 -21.00 4.01 19.82
N SER A 478 -19.84 3.50 19.43
CA SER A 478 -18.66 3.37 20.29
C SER A 478 -18.12 4.73 20.70
N ASP A 479 -18.01 4.97 22.01
CA ASP A 479 -17.48 6.22 22.55
C ASP A 479 -16.04 6.47 22.11
N GLU A 480 -15.18 5.43 22.07
CA GLU A 480 -13.77 5.58 21.71
C GLU A 480 -13.63 5.93 20.22
N ILE A 481 -14.41 5.30 19.34
CA ILE A 481 -14.42 5.62 17.91
C ILE A 481 -14.92 7.06 17.69
N ARG A 482 -16.00 7.49 18.36
CA ARG A 482 -16.49 8.86 18.27
C ARG A 482 -15.46 9.87 18.78
N ASN A 483 -14.73 9.54 19.84
CA ASN A 483 -13.67 10.39 20.36
C ASN A 483 -12.54 10.57 19.35
N ILE A 484 -12.15 9.52 18.64
CA ILE A 484 -11.14 9.58 17.56
C ILE A 484 -11.63 10.51 16.44
N TYR A 485 -12.84 10.30 15.91
CA TYR A 485 -13.40 11.18 14.86
C TYR A 485 -13.45 12.64 15.29
N THR A 486 -13.94 12.90 16.49
CA THR A 486 -14.07 14.26 17.03
C THR A 486 -12.70 14.90 17.25
N ALA A 487 -11.72 14.15 17.76
CA ALA A 487 -10.35 14.64 17.95
C ALA A 487 -9.70 14.98 16.61
N LEU A 488 -9.84 14.12 15.60
CA LEU A 488 -9.32 14.35 14.27
C LEU A 488 -9.98 15.52 13.53
N GLY A 489 -11.18 15.93 13.95
CA GLY A 489 -11.96 17.00 13.31
C GLY A 489 -12.61 16.56 11.99
N VAL A 490 -12.64 15.27 11.70
CA VAL A 490 -13.26 14.71 10.50
C VAL A 490 -14.72 14.32 10.78
N THR A 491 -15.58 14.52 9.79
CA THR A 491 -16.99 14.15 9.84
C THR A 491 -17.26 13.07 8.80
N ILE A 492 -18.08 12.09 9.17
CA ILE A 492 -18.55 11.06 8.26
C ILE A 492 -19.94 11.42 7.78
N GLY A 493 -20.18 11.27 6.48
CA GLY A 493 -21.51 11.36 5.91
C GLY A 493 -22.10 12.76 6.05
N THR A 494 -21.40 13.78 5.56
CA THR A 494 -21.96 15.10 5.30
C THR A 494 -22.59 15.13 3.92
N GLU A 495 -23.68 15.84 3.76
CA GLU A 495 -24.46 16.23 2.57
C GLU A 495 -24.84 15.14 1.56
N ASP A 496 -23.99 14.14 1.27
CA ASP A 496 -24.24 13.07 0.26
C ASP A 496 -24.42 11.65 0.82
N ASP A 497 -24.61 11.47 2.14
CA ASP A 497 -24.70 10.13 2.80
C ASP A 497 -23.50 9.20 2.52
N SER A 498 -22.36 9.76 2.09
CA SER A 498 -21.11 9.04 1.84
C SER A 498 -20.50 8.49 3.13
N LYS A 499 -19.98 7.25 3.09
CA LYS A 499 -19.19 6.67 4.20
C LYS A 499 -17.78 7.26 4.26
N GLU A 500 -17.36 8.05 3.29
CA GLU A 500 -16.02 8.61 3.21
C GLU A 500 -15.83 9.74 4.24
N ALA A 501 -14.70 9.73 4.93
CA ALA A 501 -14.32 10.76 5.87
C ALA A 501 -13.77 12.00 5.13
N ASN A 502 -14.24 13.20 5.50
CA ASN A 502 -13.68 14.43 4.94
C ASN A 502 -12.33 14.74 5.59
N ILE A 503 -11.23 14.26 4.98
CA ILE A 503 -9.87 14.47 5.48
C ILE A 503 -9.33 15.89 5.26
N GLU A 504 -9.98 16.74 4.43
CA GLU A 504 -9.57 18.13 4.27
C GLU A 504 -9.67 18.93 5.58
N LYS A 505 -10.52 18.47 6.50
CA LYS A 505 -10.70 19.05 7.83
C LYS A 505 -9.82 18.44 8.91
N LEU A 506 -8.88 17.55 8.51
CA LEU A 506 -8.00 16.88 9.45
C LEU A 506 -7.17 17.89 10.24
N ARG A 507 -7.13 17.71 11.56
CA ARG A 507 -6.46 18.65 12.49
C ARG A 507 -5.00 18.31 12.74
N TYR A 508 -4.57 17.09 12.39
CA TYR A 508 -3.21 16.58 12.62
C TYR A 508 -2.74 15.78 11.42
N HIS A 509 -1.61 16.17 10.82
CA HIS A 509 -1.00 15.40 9.72
C HIS A 509 0.00 14.35 10.24
N LYS A 510 0.06 14.16 11.56
CA LYS A 510 0.80 13.05 12.16
C LYS A 510 -0.04 12.45 13.29
N ILE A 511 -0.50 11.23 13.08
CA ILE A 511 -1.30 10.46 14.03
C ILE A 511 -0.42 9.30 14.48
N ILE A 512 -0.12 9.24 15.77
CA ILE A 512 0.86 8.31 16.34
C ILE A 512 0.15 7.38 17.31
N ILE A 513 0.16 6.09 17.03
CA ILE A 513 -0.31 5.05 17.92
C ILE A 513 0.81 4.77 18.93
N MET A 514 0.50 4.84 20.21
CA MET A 514 1.46 4.64 21.29
C MET A 514 0.86 3.72 22.36
N THR A 515 1.24 2.46 22.30
CA THR A 515 0.76 1.35 23.14
C THR A 515 1.90 0.72 23.93
N ASP A 516 1.55 -0.12 24.90
CA ASP A 516 2.51 -0.88 25.67
C ASP A 516 3.23 -1.93 24.79
N ALA A 517 4.47 -2.28 25.12
CA ALA A 517 5.26 -3.24 24.36
C ALA A 517 4.93 -4.69 24.80
N ASP A 518 3.66 -5.04 24.82
CA ASP A 518 3.15 -6.36 25.16
C ASP A 518 2.12 -6.87 24.13
N VAL A 519 1.58 -8.06 24.36
CA VAL A 519 0.60 -8.69 23.44
C VAL A 519 -0.73 -7.94 23.39
N ASP A 520 -1.13 -7.27 24.47
CA ASP A 520 -2.36 -6.49 24.53
C ASP A 520 -2.18 -5.17 23.78
N GLY A 521 -1.04 -4.50 23.92
CA GLY A 521 -0.69 -3.30 23.14
C GLY A 521 -0.62 -3.59 21.64
N SER A 522 0.01 -4.70 21.23
CA SER A 522 0.04 -5.13 19.82
C SER A 522 -1.35 -5.39 19.27
N HIS A 523 -2.28 -5.92 20.07
CA HIS A 523 -3.67 -6.10 19.68
C HIS A 523 -4.41 -4.76 19.53
N ILE A 524 -4.15 -3.80 20.42
CA ILE A 524 -4.72 -2.45 20.32
C ILE A 524 -4.22 -1.74 19.06
N ASP A 525 -2.92 -1.84 18.75
CA ASP A 525 -2.36 -1.33 17.50
C ASP A 525 -3.09 -1.89 16.28
N THR A 526 -3.30 -3.22 16.27
CA THR A 526 -4.02 -3.90 15.18
C THR A 526 -5.46 -3.42 15.05
N LEU A 527 -6.17 -3.23 16.18
CA LEU A 527 -7.55 -2.70 16.18
C LEU A 527 -7.61 -1.27 15.63
N ILE A 528 -6.67 -0.41 16.03
CA ILE A 528 -6.59 0.98 15.56
C ILE A 528 -6.22 1.00 14.06
N MET A 529 -5.25 0.19 13.63
CA MET A 529 -4.90 0.07 12.21
C MET A 529 -6.08 -0.44 11.39
N THR A 530 -6.84 -1.44 11.87
CA THR A 530 -8.06 -1.94 11.22
C THR A 530 -9.09 -0.81 11.06
N PHE A 531 -9.27 0.00 12.09
CA PHE A 531 -10.18 1.14 12.04
C PHE A 531 -9.77 2.17 10.96
N PHE A 532 -8.50 2.57 10.91
CA PHE A 532 -8.03 3.50 9.89
C PHE A 532 -8.09 2.88 8.49
N PHE A 533 -7.69 1.63 8.34
CA PHE A 533 -7.73 0.93 7.06
C PHE A 533 -9.16 0.84 6.49
N ARG A 534 -10.17 0.54 7.34
CA ARG A 534 -11.57 0.38 6.89
C ARG A 534 -12.33 1.67 6.70
N TYR A 535 -12.07 2.69 7.53
CA TYR A 535 -12.90 3.89 7.55
C TYR A 535 -12.18 5.17 7.09
N MET A 536 -10.87 5.19 7.14
CA MET A 536 -10.06 6.36 6.75
C MET A 536 -8.75 5.94 6.04
N PRO A 537 -8.81 5.12 4.97
CA PRO A 537 -7.61 4.66 4.28
C PRO A 537 -6.75 5.81 3.75
N GLN A 538 -7.36 6.96 3.45
CA GLN A 538 -6.66 8.17 2.99
C GLN A 538 -5.63 8.66 4.03
N ILE A 539 -5.85 8.44 5.33
CA ILE A 539 -4.88 8.82 6.38
C ILE A 539 -3.59 7.99 6.23
N ILE A 540 -3.72 6.70 5.89
CA ILE A 540 -2.56 5.83 5.66
C ILE A 540 -1.92 6.18 4.31
N GLN A 541 -2.71 6.35 3.26
CA GLN A 541 -2.25 6.69 1.90
C GLN A 541 -1.46 8.00 1.85
N ASN A 542 -1.89 9.01 2.64
CA ASN A 542 -1.17 10.28 2.75
C ASN A 542 0.02 10.23 3.72
N GLY A 543 0.32 9.06 4.31
CA GLY A 543 1.45 8.88 5.21
C GLY A 543 1.30 9.56 6.57
N TYR A 544 0.07 9.76 7.05
CA TYR A 544 -0.19 10.45 8.33
C TYR A 544 -0.25 9.52 9.54
N LEU A 545 -0.27 8.19 9.34
CA LEU A 545 -0.35 7.21 10.44
C LEU A 545 1.01 6.65 10.79
N TYR A 546 1.34 6.65 12.08
CA TYR A 546 2.60 6.16 12.63
C TYR A 546 2.38 5.30 13.87
N ILE A 547 3.33 4.41 14.14
CA ILE A 547 3.44 3.65 15.39
C ILE A 547 4.69 4.14 16.11
N ALA A 548 4.55 4.50 17.39
CA ALA A 548 5.67 4.85 18.23
C ALA A 548 6.45 3.60 18.64
N THR A 549 7.77 3.68 18.64
CA THR A 549 8.65 2.58 19.06
C THR A 549 9.42 3.00 20.32
N PRO A 550 8.88 2.80 21.51
CA PRO A 550 9.62 3.08 22.75
C PRO A 550 10.79 2.10 22.92
N PRO A 551 11.84 2.46 23.69
CA PRO A 551 12.92 1.56 23.98
C PRO A 551 12.46 0.39 24.87
N LEU A 552 13.03 -0.79 24.65
CA LEU A 552 12.76 -1.99 25.47
C LEU A 552 13.56 -2.00 26.76
N TYR A 553 14.75 -1.37 26.77
CA TYR A 553 15.66 -1.42 27.91
C TYR A 553 16.26 -0.04 28.22
N LEU A 554 16.52 0.18 29.52
CA LEU A 554 17.43 1.20 30.01
C LEU A 554 18.64 0.48 30.66
N CYS A 555 19.81 0.65 30.06
CA CYS A 555 21.07 0.08 30.55
C CYS A 555 21.89 1.13 31.28
N LYS A 556 22.42 0.79 32.48
CA LYS A 556 23.19 1.71 33.33
C LYS A 556 24.47 1.08 33.84
N LYS A 557 25.57 1.82 33.74
CA LYS A 557 26.83 1.46 34.36
C LYS A 557 27.52 2.71 34.93
N GLY A 558 27.49 2.84 36.22
CA GLY A 558 28.02 4.03 36.90
C GLY A 558 27.28 5.31 36.52
N LYS A 559 27.92 6.20 35.74
CA LYS A 559 27.33 7.45 35.24
C LYS A 559 26.83 7.34 33.79
N VAL A 560 27.08 6.21 33.16
CA VAL A 560 26.67 6.00 31.74
C VAL A 560 25.28 5.35 31.73
N GLU A 561 24.35 5.99 31.04
CA GLU A 561 22.99 5.49 30.82
C GLU A 561 22.72 5.50 29.31
N GLU A 562 22.10 4.43 28.79
CA GLU A 562 21.74 4.32 27.39
C GLU A 562 20.41 3.56 27.27
N TYR A 563 19.53 4.09 26.41
CA TYR A 563 18.30 3.40 26.02
C TYR A 563 18.58 2.46 24.86
N CYS A 564 18.05 1.24 24.95
CA CYS A 564 18.24 0.22 23.92
C CYS A 564 16.88 -0.26 23.42
N TRP A 565 16.71 -0.26 22.10
CA TRP A 565 15.49 -0.69 21.41
C TRP A 565 15.52 -2.16 21.00
N THR A 566 16.71 -2.78 20.97
CA THR A 566 16.89 -4.18 20.59
C THR A 566 17.81 -4.90 21.57
N ASP A 567 17.69 -6.24 21.64
CA ASP A 567 18.61 -7.08 22.41
C ASP A 567 20.06 -6.93 21.95
N ALA A 568 20.29 -6.74 20.66
CA ALA A 568 21.62 -6.51 20.09
C ALA A 568 22.26 -5.22 20.65
N GLN A 569 21.48 -4.13 20.76
CA GLN A 569 21.97 -2.87 21.36
C GLN A 569 22.26 -3.06 22.85
N ARG A 570 21.37 -3.75 23.58
CA ARG A 570 21.59 -4.12 24.99
C ARG A 570 22.87 -4.93 25.13
N GLN A 571 23.09 -5.96 24.32
CA GLN A 571 24.28 -6.79 24.36
C GLN A 571 25.56 -5.98 24.08
N LYS A 572 25.51 -5.11 23.08
CA LYS A 572 26.61 -4.19 22.76
C LYS A 572 26.97 -3.30 23.94
N PHE A 573 25.99 -2.80 24.69
CA PHE A 573 26.22 -2.01 25.90
C PHE A 573 26.90 -2.87 27.00
N ILE A 574 26.42 -4.10 27.20
CA ILE A 574 27.00 -5.06 28.16
C ILE A 574 28.47 -5.37 27.82
N ASP A 575 28.74 -5.61 26.53
CA ASP A 575 30.10 -5.90 26.06
C ASP A 575 31.04 -4.70 26.27
N THR A 576 30.53 -3.48 25.92
CA THR A 576 31.34 -2.26 25.98
C THR A 576 31.64 -1.81 27.41
N TYR A 577 30.65 -1.82 28.28
CA TYR A 577 30.76 -1.24 29.63
C TYR A 577 30.77 -2.29 30.73
N GLY A 578 30.25 -3.50 30.48
CA GLY A 578 30.18 -4.60 31.43
C GLY A 578 31.27 -5.66 31.23
N GLY A 579 32.09 -5.53 30.17
CA GLY A 579 33.11 -6.54 29.88
C GLY A 579 32.50 -7.91 29.51
N GLY A 580 31.31 -7.92 28.90
CA GLY A 580 30.58 -9.14 28.56
C GLY A 580 29.82 -9.81 29.70
N LEU A 581 29.83 -9.21 30.89
CA LEU A 581 29.15 -9.76 32.07
C LEU A 581 27.82 -9.02 32.33
N GLU A 582 26.69 -9.71 32.16
CA GLU A 582 25.34 -9.15 32.40
C GLU A 582 25.20 -8.55 33.81
N ASN A 583 25.71 -9.24 34.84
CA ASN A 583 25.64 -8.80 36.23
C ASN A 583 26.45 -7.51 36.52
N ALA A 584 27.30 -7.09 35.61
CA ALA A 584 28.10 -5.87 35.77
C ALA A 584 27.36 -4.60 35.31
N VAL A 585 26.19 -4.75 34.64
CA VAL A 585 25.34 -3.69 34.16
C VAL A 585 23.96 -3.78 34.77
N HIS A 586 23.40 -2.67 35.21
CA HIS A 586 22.00 -2.62 35.61
C HIS A 586 21.12 -2.43 34.38
N THR A 587 20.28 -3.42 34.07
CA THR A 587 19.33 -3.37 32.96
C THR A 587 17.92 -3.32 33.54
N GLN A 588 17.19 -2.26 33.22
CA GLN A 588 15.75 -2.15 33.45
C GLN A 588 15.03 -2.43 32.15
N ARG A 589 14.14 -3.45 32.15
CA ARG A 589 13.26 -3.72 31.01
C ARG A 589 11.95 -2.97 31.19
N TYR A 590 11.49 -2.28 30.14
CA TYR A 590 10.19 -1.64 30.09
C TYR A 590 9.18 -2.59 29.45
N LYS A 591 8.10 -2.92 30.17
CA LYS A 591 6.97 -3.70 29.66
C LYS A 591 5.79 -2.82 29.25
N GLY A 592 5.69 -1.64 29.82
CA GLY A 592 4.62 -0.70 29.51
C GLY A 592 5.07 0.76 29.63
N LEU A 593 4.38 1.63 28.92
CA LEU A 593 4.62 3.08 28.92
C LEU A 593 4.40 3.72 30.31
N GLY A 594 3.55 3.09 31.13
CA GLY A 594 3.29 3.53 32.50
C GLY A 594 4.47 3.37 33.46
N GLU A 595 5.52 2.60 33.09
CA GLU A 595 6.76 2.44 33.85
C GLU A 595 7.73 3.59 33.63
N MET A 596 7.53 4.41 32.58
CA MET A 596 8.32 5.60 32.30
C MET A 596 7.75 6.82 33.00
N ASN A 597 8.62 7.66 33.54
CA ASN A 597 8.20 9.00 33.96
C ASN A 597 8.04 9.92 32.73
N ALA A 598 7.46 11.11 32.94
CA ALA A 598 7.13 12.03 31.84
C ALA A 598 8.37 12.49 31.05
N GLN A 599 9.51 12.62 31.69
CA GLN A 599 10.75 13.03 31.01
C GLN A 599 11.34 11.89 30.19
N GLN A 600 11.36 10.67 30.73
CA GLN A 600 11.81 9.48 29.99
C GLN A 600 10.96 9.25 28.74
N LEU A 601 9.64 9.36 28.87
CA LEU A 601 8.72 9.20 27.74
C LEU A 601 8.92 10.30 26.69
N TRP A 602 9.19 11.54 27.11
CA TRP A 602 9.54 12.62 26.20
C TRP A 602 10.82 12.29 25.45
N GLU A 603 11.93 12.08 26.17
CA GLU A 603 13.27 11.93 25.59
C GLU A 603 13.40 10.74 24.63
N THR A 604 12.61 9.67 24.84
CA THR A 604 12.75 8.43 24.06
C THR A 604 11.69 8.24 22.98
N THR A 605 10.48 8.78 23.20
CA THR A 605 9.30 8.37 22.39
C THR A 605 8.54 9.55 21.81
N MET A 606 8.60 10.74 22.42
CA MET A 606 7.78 11.87 22.00
C MET A 606 8.59 13.02 21.40
N ASP A 607 9.86 13.18 21.74
CA ASP A 607 10.75 14.21 21.21
C ASP A 607 11.02 13.97 19.72
N PRO A 608 10.64 14.89 18.81
CA PRO A 608 10.85 14.73 17.36
C PRO A 608 12.30 14.46 16.95
N ASP A 609 13.27 14.95 17.73
CA ASP A 609 14.69 14.85 17.41
C ASP A 609 15.30 13.49 17.80
N ASN A 610 14.69 12.78 18.75
CA ASN A 610 15.27 11.56 19.35
C ASN A 610 14.41 10.30 19.19
N ARG A 611 13.10 10.46 18.93
CA ARG A 611 12.15 9.35 18.86
C ARG A 611 12.29 8.51 17.61
N MET A 612 11.89 7.25 17.69
CA MET A 612 11.70 6.37 16.55
C MET A 612 10.20 6.19 16.27
N LEU A 613 9.79 6.46 15.04
CA LEU A 613 8.43 6.23 14.54
C LEU A 613 8.47 5.31 13.33
N LYS A 614 7.58 4.33 13.32
CA LYS A 614 7.35 3.47 12.15
C LYS A 614 6.13 4.00 11.41
N GLN A 615 6.32 4.47 10.17
CA GLN A 615 5.20 4.89 9.32
C GLN A 615 4.41 3.67 8.85
N VAL A 616 3.08 3.76 8.91
CA VAL A 616 2.18 2.73 8.40
C VAL A 616 1.91 3.00 6.93
N ASN A 617 2.25 2.05 6.07
CA ASN A 617 2.05 2.14 4.62
C ASN A 617 1.21 0.95 4.15
N ILE A 618 0.51 1.14 3.02
CA ILE A 618 -0.18 0.09 2.29
C ILE A 618 0.57 -0.09 0.98
N ASP A 619 1.31 -1.17 0.84
CA ASP A 619 2.05 -1.47 -0.39
C ASP A 619 1.17 -2.22 -1.39
N ASN A 620 0.36 -3.14 -0.90
CA ASN A 620 -0.66 -3.87 -1.67
C ASN A 620 -1.99 -3.86 -0.92
N ALA A 621 -2.99 -3.17 -1.49
CA ALA A 621 -4.29 -2.99 -0.85
C ALA A 621 -5.08 -4.31 -0.76
N ALA A 622 -4.95 -5.20 -1.75
CA ALA A 622 -5.63 -6.49 -1.75
C ALA A 622 -5.09 -7.44 -0.68
N GLU A 623 -3.76 -7.50 -0.53
CA GLU A 623 -3.13 -8.31 0.50
C GLU A 623 -3.39 -7.74 1.89
N ALA A 624 -3.32 -6.42 2.06
CA ALA A 624 -3.68 -5.77 3.32
C ALA A 624 -5.12 -6.10 3.72
N ASP A 625 -6.06 -6.04 2.78
CA ASP A 625 -7.45 -6.42 3.00
C ASP A 625 -7.58 -7.87 3.43
N TYR A 626 -6.94 -8.79 2.72
CA TYR A 626 -6.91 -10.21 3.07
C TYR A 626 -6.37 -10.44 4.50
N ILE A 627 -5.23 -9.81 4.84
CA ILE A 627 -4.61 -9.95 6.18
C ILE A 627 -5.54 -9.41 7.28
N PHE A 628 -6.13 -8.21 7.10
CA PHE A 628 -7.06 -7.66 8.08
C PHE A 628 -8.31 -8.54 8.24
N SER A 629 -8.87 -9.05 7.15
CA SER A 629 -10.04 -9.95 7.21
C SER A 629 -9.70 -11.26 7.88
N MET A 630 -8.55 -11.86 7.57
CA MET A 630 -8.09 -13.12 8.17
C MET A 630 -7.80 -12.96 9.67
N LEU A 631 -7.07 -11.91 10.08
CA LEU A 631 -6.69 -11.70 11.48
C LEU A 631 -7.87 -11.20 12.33
N MET A 632 -8.69 -10.29 11.80
CA MET A 632 -9.69 -9.55 12.55
C MET A 632 -11.13 -9.97 12.24
N GLY A 633 -11.36 -10.76 11.19
CA GLY A 633 -12.67 -11.27 10.76
C GLY A 633 -13.30 -12.30 11.71
N GLU A 634 -14.51 -12.73 11.40
CA GLU A 634 -15.27 -13.69 12.24
C GLU A 634 -14.75 -15.12 12.11
N ASP A 635 -14.24 -15.51 10.94
CA ASP A 635 -13.77 -16.88 10.71
C ASP A 635 -12.48 -17.16 11.49
N VAL A 636 -12.51 -18.27 12.25
CA VAL A 636 -11.41 -18.70 13.10
C VAL A 636 -10.44 -19.63 12.37
N GLY A 637 -10.91 -20.36 11.34
CA GLY A 637 -10.13 -21.36 10.61
C GLY A 637 -8.86 -20.75 9.98
N PRO A 638 -9.00 -19.80 9.05
CA PRO A 638 -7.85 -19.15 8.38
C PRO A 638 -6.88 -18.51 9.36
N ARG A 639 -7.38 -17.90 10.45
CA ARG A 639 -6.54 -17.31 11.49
C ARG A 639 -5.70 -18.35 12.22
N ARG A 640 -6.29 -19.53 12.51
CA ARG A 640 -5.57 -20.64 13.17
C ARG A 640 -4.47 -21.16 12.26
N GLU A 641 -4.77 -21.42 11.00
CA GLU A 641 -3.80 -21.86 9.99
C GLU A 641 -2.63 -20.88 9.88
N PHE A 642 -2.92 -19.59 9.78
CA PHE A 642 -1.88 -18.56 9.74
C PHE A 642 -0.99 -18.56 10.99
N ILE A 643 -1.58 -18.73 12.18
CA ILE A 643 -0.81 -18.79 13.44
C ILE A 643 0.07 -20.05 13.46
N GLU A 644 -0.45 -21.20 13.05
CA GLU A 644 0.29 -22.47 13.01
C GLU A 644 1.48 -22.39 12.01
N GLU A 645 1.27 -21.84 10.83
CA GLU A 645 2.30 -21.67 9.79
C GLU A 645 3.39 -20.67 10.20
N ASN A 646 3.05 -19.63 10.96
CA ASN A 646 3.98 -18.58 11.36
C ASN A 646 4.49 -18.68 12.80
N ALA A 647 4.11 -19.74 13.54
CA ALA A 647 4.47 -19.91 14.94
C ALA A 647 5.98 -19.91 15.20
N THR A 648 6.78 -20.43 14.25
CA THR A 648 8.25 -20.48 14.34
C THR A 648 8.91 -19.10 14.25
N TYR A 649 8.21 -18.11 13.69
CA TYR A 649 8.71 -16.74 13.56
C TYR A 649 8.23 -15.81 14.69
N ALA A 650 7.37 -16.31 15.56
CA ALA A 650 6.84 -15.52 16.67
C ALA A 650 7.88 -15.39 17.79
N ASN A 651 8.35 -14.16 18.05
CA ASN A 651 9.07 -13.82 19.26
C ASN A 651 8.06 -13.66 20.40
N ILE A 652 7.71 -14.76 21.05
CA ILE A 652 6.80 -14.75 22.21
C ILE A 652 7.63 -14.52 23.44
N ASP A 653 7.36 -13.43 24.12
CA ASP A 653 7.90 -13.15 25.44
C ASP A 653 7.10 -13.95 26.47
N THR A 654 7.64 -15.09 26.91
CA THR A 654 7.06 -15.96 27.95
C THR A 654 7.51 -15.55 29.35
#